data_6c7a6f014bd04eb17d08c256052500ac
#
_entry.id   6c7a6f014bd04eb17d08c256052500ac
#
_cell.length_a   1.000
_cell.length_b   1.000
_cell.length_c   1.000
_cell.angle_alpha   90.00
_cell.angle_beta   90.00
_cell.angle_gamma   90.00
#
_symmetry.space_group_name_H-M   'P 1'
#
loop_
_entity.id
_entity.type
_entity.pdbx_description
1 polymer ?
#
loop_
_entity_poly.entity_id
_entity_poly.type
_entity_poly.pdbx_seq_one_letter_code
_entity_poly.pdbx_strand_id
1 'polypeptide(L)'
;MTHLTRCLFCAALLSVPFNLWAQRTERQLEKGWKFTRTDNAQFARTDYNDAKWQTVSVPHDWAIYGPFSIDNDKQNTAIAQDGQTQAMEHAGRTGGLPFVGTGWYRLAFEVPEFTGNKRCTLVFDGAMSHAQVYINGEKAVYWPYGYNTFYVDATPFLKQGVKNELAVRLENQSESSRWYPGAGIYRNVHLVVTEDAHVPVWGTQVITDEIGSDFARISQKTELEVPKGKSLKDYTIVTEIKDAAGHVVAQNKCSAESAQAQHYSQQFVVSKPQLWTVETPNLYTSESRIYEGSTLKDTYTTTFGIRQVKVEAGKGFFLNGQPLKFKGICQHHDLGALGAEVNMAAIRRQIRILKDMGCNAIRTSHNMPAPELVQACDEMGMMLMGESFDEWITPKVQNGYHQFFDEWAERDIDHLVRHYRNNPSIVMWCIGNEVPDQDDGDRGTKIAYRLQQLCHQLDPTRPVTQGMDHPDAVVNNGMAATMEIPGFNYRPHKYLENIKKLPQGFLLGTESASTISSRGVYKFPVERKAMAKYPDHQASSYDVEHCSWSNLPEDDWIQHDDLPWCMGEFVWTGFDYLGEPSPYYTDWPSHASLFGIIDMGGIPKDRYYLYRSHWNKQAETLHILPHWNWAGREGETTPVFVYTNYPKAELFINGKSQGMVEKDTTVTVYNSADAESQRTFKRQRRYRLMWMNTKYEPGTLKVVAYDAQGRVAATREMHTAGAPYAIRLEADRTSLTADGKDLSFVTVSVVDKDGNICPLADNEIKYTVSGAGHYKAGTNGNPASLESLQRPQMKAFSGQMSAIISTTEQPGTITVKASAKGLKSATLKLTSH
;
A
#
# COMPACT_ATOMS: atom_id res chain seq x y z
N MET A 1 -49.96 -17.55 -58.31
CA MET A 1 -50.91 -16.80 -57.44
C MET A 1 -50.36 -16.79 -56.07
N THR A 2 -49.88 -15.65 -55.71
CA THR A 2 -49.03 -15.30 -54.60
C THR A 2 -49.85 -14.75 -53.46
N HIS A 3 -49.63 -15.20 -52.27
CA HIS A 3 -50.08 -14.49 -51.07
C HIS A 3 -48.89 -14.15 -50.16
N LEU A 4 -48.58 -12.86 -50.14
CA LEU A 4 -47.71 -12.22 -49.13
C LEU A 4 -48.51 -12.11 -47.82
N THR A 5 -47.96 -12.67 -46.74
CA THR A 5 -48.46 -12.39 -45.40
C THR A 5 -47.39 -11.54 -44.66
N ARG A 6 -47.66 -10.28 -44.43
CA ARG A 6 -46.89 -9.37 -43.60
C ARG A 6 -47.13 -9.71 -42.12
N CYS A 7 -46.11 -10.17 -41.45
CA CYS A 7 -46.06 -10.19 -39.97
C CYS A 7 -45.66 -8.80 -39.45
N LEU A 8 -46.58 -8.12 -38.82
CA LEU A 8 -46.30 -6.97 -37.95
C LEU A 8 -45.69 -7.50 -36.63
N PHE A 9 -44.42 -7.19 -36.38
CA PHE A 9 -43.84 -7.29 -35.03
C PHE A 9 -44.25 -6.03 -34.27
N CYS A 10 -45.20 -6.14 -33.37
CA CYS A 10 -45.43 -5.17 -32.30
C CYS A 10 -44.28 -5.27 -31.31
N ALA A 11 -43.37 -4.30 -31.33
CA ALA A 11 -42.45 -4.07 -30.24
C ALA A 11 -43.23 -3.58 -29.02
N ALA A 12 -43.50 -4.47 -28.08
CA ALA A 12 -43.94 -4.09 -26.75
C ALA A 12 -42.75 -3.54 -26.00
N LEU A 13 -42.63 -2.22 -25.92
CA LEU A 13 -41.82 -1.53 -24.96
C LEU A 13 -42.34 -1.90 -23.57
N LEU A 14 -41.71 -2.88 -22.93
CA LEU A 14 -41.83 -3.13 -21.51
C LEU A 14 -41.22 -1.91 -20.81
N SER A 15 -42.07 -0.98 -20.39
CA SER A 15 -41.73 0.02 -19.40
C SER A 15 -41.41 -0.72 -18.11
N VAL A 16 -40.10 -0.90 -17.86
CA VAL A 16 -39.61 -1.29 -16.52
C VAL A 16 -39.99 -0.14 -15.60
N PRO A 17 -40.79 -0.37 -14.56
CA PRO A 17 -41.17 0.71 -13.67
C PRO A 17 -39.93 1.22 -12.96
N PHE A 18 -39.75 2.53 -12.95
CA PHE A 18 -38.77 3.28 -12.19
C PHE A 18 -39.03 3.13 -10.68
N ASN A 19 -38.70 1.98 -10.09
CA ASN A 19 -38.66 1.76 -8.66
C ASN A 19 -37.30 1.36 -8.17
N LEU A 20 -36.22 1.87 -8.82
CA LEU A 20 -34.82 1.58 -8.46
C LEU A 20 -34.33 2.29 -7.20
N TRP A 21 -35.14 3.15 -6.58
CA TRP A 21 -34.73 3.92 -5.39
C TRP A 21 -35.49 3.50 -4.11
N ALA A 22 -36.16 2.35 -4.11
CA ALA A 22 -36.89 1.86 -2.94
C ALA A 22 -36.03 1.23 -1.84
N GLN A 23 -34.73 1.08 -2.09
CA GLN A 23 -33.78 0.46 -1.16
C GLN A 23 -32.49 1.29 -1.11
N ARG A 24 -31.54 0.90 -0.24
CA ARG A 24 -30.20 1.48 -0.21
C ARG A 24 -29.59 1.51 -1.62
N THR A 25 -29.09 2.68 -2.00
CA THR A 25 -28.30 2.84 -3.22
C THR A 25 -27.01 3.56 -2.88
N GLU A 26 -25.94 3.15 -3.52
CA GLU A 26 -24.64 3.80 -3.42
C GLU A 26 -24.17 4.17 -4.83
N ARG A 27 -23.77 5.42 -5.00
CA ARG A 27 -23.27 5.95 -6.26
C ARG A 27 -21.95 6.65 -6.04
N GLN A 28 -20.93 6.24 -6.77
CA GLN A 28 -19.64 6.94 -6.80
C GLN A 28 -19.80 8.28 -7.57
N LEU A 29 -19.30 9.36 -6.97
CA LEU A 29 -19.27 10.68 -7.59
C LEU A 29 -17.89 10.89 -8.22
N GLU A 30 -17.68 10.34 -9.41
CA GLU A 30 -16.39 10.26 -10.05
C GLU A 30 -16.13 11.40 -11.05
N LYS A 31 -17.09 11.66 -11.94
CA LYS A 31 -16.92 12.51 -13.12
C LYS A 31 -17.58 13.88 -12.99
N GLY A 32 -17.07 14.84 -13.76
CA GLY A 32 -17.69 16.16 -13.88
C GLY A 32 -17.25 17.17 -12.83
N TRP A 33 -16.26 16.84 -12.03
CA TRP A 33 -15.69 17.77 -11.07
C TRP A 33 -14.98 18.92 -11.76
N LYS A 34 -15.17 20.14 -11.23
CA LYS A 34 -14.43 21.33 -11.57
C LYS A 34 -13.36 21.57 -10.53
N PHE A 35 -12.14 21.92 -10.95
CA PHE A 35 -10.97 22.05 -10.07
C PHE A 35 -10.19 23.32 -10.36
N THR A 36 -9.70 23.99 -9.30
CA THR A 36 -8.77 25.12 -9.38
C THR A 36 -7.80 25.11 -8.19
N ARG A 37 -6.57 25.60 -8.41
CA ARG A 37 -5.52 25.79 -7.37
C ARG A 37 -5.54 27.18 -6.74
N THR A 38 -6.63 27.94 -6.90
CA THR A 38 -6.80 29.26 -6.29
C THR A 38 -7.72 29.17 -5.09
N ASP A 39 -7.57 30.07 -4.13
CA ASP A 39 -8.41 30.14 -2.93
C ASP A 39 -9.28 31.40 -2.92
N ASN A 40 -10.58 31.20 -2.79
CA ASN A 40 -11.56 32.26 -2.61
C ASN A 40 -12.82 31.71 -1.94
N ALA A 41 -13.23 32.30 -0.82
CA ALA A 41 -14.42 31.89 -0.08
C ALA A 41 -15.72 31.92 -0.92
N GLN A 42 -15.78 32.71 -1.99
CA GLN A 42 -16.92 32.75 -2.89
C GLN A 42 -17.11 31.48 -3.71
N PHE A 43 -16.11 30.60 -3.77
CA PHE A 43 -16.18 29.35 -4.50
C PHE A 43 -17.18 28.35 -3.87
N ALA A 44 -17.55 28.56 -2.62
CA ALA A 44 -18.61 27.78 -1.97
C ALA A 44 -20.02 28.16 -2.45
N ARG A 45 -20.21 29.31 -3.08
CA ARG A 45 -21.54 29.81 -3.47
C ARG A 45 -22.13 29.03 -4.66
N THR A 46 -23.42 28.82 -4.63
CA THR A 46 -24.14 28.10 -5.71
C THR A 46 -24.21 28.89 -7.03
N ASP A 47 -24.15 30.22 -6.96
CA ASP A 47 -24.19 31.09 -8.13
C ASP A 47 -22.80 31.40 -8.73
N TYR A 48 -21.74 30.80 -8.18
CA TYR A 48 -20.38 31.00 -8.72
C TYR A 48 -20.22 30.32 -10.08
N ASN A 49 -19.65 31.05 -11.03
CA ASN A 49 -19.38 30.53 -12.38
C ASN A 49 -17.99 29.87 -12.46
N ASP A 50 -17.97 28.55 -12.47
CA ASP A 50 -16.78 27.70 -12.56
C ASP A 50 -16.48 27.17 -13.97
N ALA A 51 -17.11 27.74 -15.01
CA ALA A 51 -16.98 27.24 -16.39
C ALA A 51 -15.52 27.27 -16.91
N LYS A 52 -14.68 28.12 -16.34
CA LYS A 52 -13.23 28.25 -16.69
C LYS A 52 -12.34 27.29 -15.91
N TRP A 53 -12.86 26.56 -14.91
CA TRP A 53 -12.07 25.62 -14.12
C TRP A 53 -11.75 24.38 -14.92
N GLN A 54 -10.66 23.73 -14.56
CA GLN A 54 -10.31 22.43 -15.14
C GLN A 54 -11.39 21.40 -14.81
N THR A 55 -11.75 20.58 -15.79
CA THR A 55 -12.61 19.40 -15.55
C THR A 55 -11.73 18.21 -15.20
N VAL A 56 -11.99 17.58 -14.06
CA VAL A 56 -11.25 16.40 -13.58
C VAL A 56 -12.21 15.29 -13.20
N SER A 57 -11.69 14.07 -13.11
CA SER A 57 -12.34 12.95 -12.42
C SER A 57 -11.71 12.77 -11.03
N VAL A 58 -12.47 12.22 -10.08
CA VAL A 58 -12.02 11.83 -8.75
C VAL A 58 -11.98 10.30 -8.73
N PRO A 59 -10.89 9.67 -8.23
CA PRO A 59 -9.74 10.22 -7.50
C PRO A 59 -8.86 11.16 -8.33
N HIS A 60 -8.33 12.20 -7.67
CA HIS A 60 -7.47 13.19 -8.31
C HIS A 60 -6.42 13.72 -7.32
N ASP A 61 -5.16 13.59 -7.70
CA ASP A 61 -4.01 14.12 -6.99
C ASP A 61 -3.36 15.23 -7.83
N TRP A 62 -3.51 16.50 -7.44
CA TRP A 62 -2.92 17.59 -8.23
C TRP A 62 -1.41 17.73 -8.07
N ALA A 63 -0.85 17.20 -6.97
CA ALA A 63 0.56 17.38 -6.66
C ALA A 63 1.46 16.57 -7.60
N ILE A 64 0.99 15.39 -8.09
CA ILE A 64 1.79 14.54 -8.97
C ILE A 64 2.13 15.17 -10.33
N TYR A 65 1.36 16.17 -10.74
CA TYR A 65 1.62 16.88 -11.99
C TYR A 65 2.76 17.91 -11.88
N GLY A 66 3.28 18.13 -10.66
CA GLY A 66 4.36 19.07 -10.41
C GLY A 66 3.97 20.55 -10.63
N PRO A 67 4.94 21.41 -10.92
CA PRO A 67 6.37 21.09 -11.04
C PRO A 67 7.01 20.68 -9.72
N PHE A 68 7.95 19.76 -9.77
CA PHE A 68 8.84 19.48 -8.63
C PHE A 68 9.95 20.55 -8.63
N SER A 69 10.11 21.23 -7.50
CA SER A 69 11.06 22.34 -7.38
C SER A 69 11.66 22.41 -6.00
N ILE A 70 12.95 22.77 -5.94
CA ILE A 70 13.65 23.02 -4.67
C ILE A 70 13.02 24.16 -3.86
N ASP A 71 12.22 25.02 -4.50
CA ASP A 71 11.58 26.14 -3.83
C ASP A 71 10.24 25.81 -3.18
N ASN A 72 9.70 24.61 -3.45
CA ASN A 72 8.47 24.13 -2.83
C ASN A 72 8.81 23.45 -1.49
N ASP A 73 7.89 23.50 -0.54
CA ASP A 73 7.80 22.70 0.68
C ASP A 73 9.13 22.19 1.30
N LYS A 74 10.10 23.07 1.47
CA LYS A 74 11.33 22.80 2.20
C LYS A 74 11.02 22.65 3.69
N GLN A 75 11.57 21.61 4.33
CA GLN A 75 11.41 21.38 5.75
C GLN A 75 12.63 21.85 6.53
N ASN A 76 12.39 22.59 7.60
CA ASN A 76 13.43 23.02 8.53
C ASN A 76 13.31 22.21 9.82
N THR A 77 14.03 21.12 9.92
CA THR A 77 13.94 20.17 11.04
C THR A 77 15.32 19.55 11.33
N ALA A 78 15.46 18.94 12.52
CA ALA A 78 16.58 18.10 12.86
C ALA A 78 16.20 16.63 12.72
N ILE A 79 16.94 15.85 11.95
CA ILE A 79 16.75 14.41 11.84
C ILE A 79 17.63 13.74 12.90
N ALA A 80 17.01 13.47 14.08
CA ALA A 80 17.73 12.90 15.22
C ALA A 80 18.36 11.52 14.89
N GLN A 81 17.72 10.74 14.04
CA GLN A 81 18.22 9.45 13.56
C GLN A 81 19.58 9.59 12.83
N ASP A 82 19.83 10.74 12.20
CA ASP A 82 21.11 11.09 11.57
C ASP A 82 22.08 11.79 12.50
N GLY A 83 21.77 11.88 13.78
CA GLY A 83 22.58 12.57 14.79
C GLY A 83 22.56 14.09 14.67
N GLN A 84 21.59 14.67 13.98
CA GLN A 84 21.43 16.11 13.90
C GLN A 84 20.86 16.67 15.22
N THR A 85 21.53 17.69 15.75
CA THR A 85 21.14 18.36 16.99
C THR A 85 20.53 19.74 16.78
N GLN A 86 20.58 20.25 15.56
CA GLN A 86 20.00 21.54 15.16
C GLN A 86 19.18 21.37 13.90
N ALA A 87 18.07 22.08 13.83
CA ALA A 87 17.25 22.13 12.64
C ALA A 87 18.03 22.70 11.45
N MET A 88 17.90 22.05 10.29
CA MET A 88 18.46 22.50 9.02
C MET A 88 17.47 22.25 7.89
N GLU A 89 17.62 22.94 6.80
CA GLU A 89 16.72 22.86 5.66
C GLU A 89 16.98 21.56 4.89
N HIS A 90 15.91 20.80 4.66
CA HIS A 90 15.91 19.56 3.91
C HIS A 90 15.07 19.71 2.65
N ALA A 91 15.70 19.47 1.50
CA ALA A 91 15.01 19.33 0.22
C ALA A 91 14.52 17.89 0.04
N GLY A 92 13.36 17.70 -0.53
CA GLY A 92 12.90 16.41 -1.01
C GLY A 92 12.26 15.46 0.01
N ARG A 93 12.15 15.80 1.30
CA ARG A 93 11.47 14.93 2.28
C ARG A 93 10.03 14.62 1.92
N THR A 94 9.33 15.58 1.32
CA THR A 94 7.93 15.47 0.89
C THR A 94 7.77 15.00 -0.56
N GLY A 95 8.76 14.33 -1.13
CA GLY A 95 8.65 13.76 -2.47
C GLY A 95 9.10 14.70 -3.59
N GLY A 96 10.22 15.39 -3.38
CA GLY A 96 10.81 16.24 -4.40
C GLY A 96 10.10 17.56 -4.54
N LEU A 97 9.52 17.98 -3.43
CA LEU A 97 8.93 19.29 -3.29
C LEU A 97 7.84 19.55 -4.35
N PRO A 98 6.75 18.77 -4.29
CA PRO A 98 5.60 18.99 -5.16
C PRO A 98 4.89 20.28 -4.77
N PHE A 99 4.07 20.80 -5.68
CA PHE A 99 3.26 21.96 -5.37
C PHE A 99 2.22 21.62 -4.28
N VAL A 100 2.34 22.29 -3.14
CA VAL A 100 1.36 22.28 -2.05
C VAL A 100 0.55 23.57 -2.05
N GLY A 101 -0.51 23.67 -1.22
CA GLY A 101 -1.36 24.86 -1.12
C GLY A 101 -2.85 24.51 -1.11
N THR A 102 -3.68 25.48 -1.49
CA THR A 102 -5.14 25.30 -1.50
C THR A 102 -5.66 24.92 -2.87
N GLY A 103 -6.59 23.95 -2.87
CA GLY A 103 -7.36 23.55 -4.03
C GLY A 103 -8.85 23.52 -3.74
N TRP A 104 -9.66 23.87 -4.72
CA TRP A 104 -11.11 23.80 -4.69
C TRP A 104 -11.63 22.85 -5.73
N TYR A 105 -12.60 22.05 -5.33
CA TYR A 105 -13.40 21.18 -6.17
C TYR A 105 -14.85 21.59 -6.14
N ARG A 106 -15.55 21.49 -7.27
CA ARG A 106 -17.00 21.72 -7.35
C ARG A 106 -17.62 20.62 -8.21
N LEU A 107 -18.79 20.13 -7.79
CA LEU A 107 -19.57 19.14 -8.51
C LEU A 107 -21.04 19.49 -8.45
N ALA A 108 -21.62 19.62 -9.61
CA ALA A 108 -23.07 19.71 -9.72
C ALA A 108 -23.66 18.31 -9.92
N PHE A 109 -24.58 17.92 -9.08
CA PHE A 109 -25.22 16.60 -9.12
C PHE A 109 -26.71 16.68 -8.76
N GLU A 110 -27.45 15.69 -9.17
CA GLU A 110 -28.88 15.62 -8.90
C GLU A 110 -29.15 14.48 -7.91
N VAL A 111 -30.06 14.75 -7.00
CA VAL A 111 -30.70 13.76 -6.14
C VAL A 111 -32.15 13.67 -6.60
N PRO A 112 -32.67 12.50 -6.98
CA PRO A 112 -34.03 12.37 -7.46
C PRO A 112 -35.07 12.80 -6.42
N GLU A 113 -36.27 13.07 -6.85
CA GLU A 113 -37.43 13.18 -5.95
C GLU A 113 -37.69 11.81 -5.30
N PHE A 114 -37.74 11.77 -3.98
CA PHE A 114 -37.99 10.56 -3.22
C PHE A 114 -39.47 10.53 -2.76
N THR A 115 -40.07 9.34 -2.80
CA THR A 115 -41.27 9.07 -2.06
C THR A 115 -40.88 8.69 -0.62
N GLY A 116 -41.37 9.42 0.37
CA GLY A 116 -41.01 9.19 1.79
C GLY A 116 -39.77 9.93 2.27
N ASN A 117 -39.39 9.63 3.50
CA ASN A 117 -38.23 10.25 4.16
C ASN A 117 -36.96 9.47 3.83
N LYS A 118 -36.13 9.96 2.93
CA LYS A 118 -34.82 9.40 2.62
C LYS A 118 -33.73 10.10 3.39
N ARG A 119 -32.63 9.36 3.63
CA ARG A 119 -31.38 9.89 4.13
C ARG A 119 -30.35 9.86 3.03
N CYS A 120 -29.53 10.88 2.97
CA CYS A 120 -28.41 11.00 2.03
C CYS A 120 -27.14 11.21 2.82
N THR A 121 -26.18 10.31 2.64
CA THR A 121 -24.84 10.41 3.27
C THR A 121 -23.79 10.56 2.18
N LEU A 122 -22.92 11.57 2.30
CA LEU A 122 -21.72 11.68 1.50
C LEU A 122 -20.56 11.05 2.26
N VAL A 123 -19.83 10.14 1.62
CA VAL A 123 -18.66 9.46 2.18
C VAL A 123 -17.45 9.83 1.34
N PHE A 124 -16.40 10.33 1.98
CA PHE A 124 -15.10 10.64 1.38
C PHE A 124 -14.08 9.63 1.91
N ASP A 125 -13.52 8.82 1.06
CA ASP A 125 -12.53 7.81 1.46
C ASP A 125 -11.16 8.42 1.83
N GLY A 126 -10.93 9.67 1.44
CA GLY A 126 -9.78 10.47 1.81
C GLY A 126 -9.67 11.75 0.98
N ALA A 127 -9.31 12.84 1.62
CA ALA A 127 -9.15 14.15 0.98
C ALA A 127 -8.02 14.95 1.66
N MET A 128 -6.95 15.24 0.93
CA MET A 128 -5.69 15.78 1.46
C MET A 128 -5.62 17.29 1.26
N SER A 129 -5.73 18.04 2.32
CA SER A 129 -6.12 17.81 3.72
C SER A 129 -7.00 18.98 4.19
N HIS A 130 -7.32 19.08 5.49
CA HIS A 130 -8.17 20.15 6.01
C HIS A 130 -9.47 20.33 5.23
N ALA A 131 -10.14 19.22 4.92
CA ALA A 131 -11.32 19.20 4.06
C ALA A 131 -12.46 20.03 4.66
N GLN A 132 -12.90 21.04 3.92
CA GLN A 132 -14.12 21.81 4.20
C GLN A 132 -15.12 21.51 3.09
N VAL A 133 -16.19 20.83 3.44
CA VAL A 133 -17.24 20.42 2.50
C VAL A 133 -18.42 21.36 2.65
N TYR A 134 -18.86 21.90 1.52
CA TYR A 134 -20.04 22.77 1.40
C TYR A 134 -21.06 22.12 0.48
N ILE A 135 -22.31 22.13 0.89
CA ILE A 135 -23.44 21.64 0.10
C ILE A 135 -24.41 22.80 -0.07
N ASN A 136 -24.70 23.15 -1.31
CA ASN A 136 -25.56 24.28 -1.66
C ASN A 136 -25.16 25.61 -0.97
N GLY A 137 -23.87 25.81 -0.78
CA GLY A 137 -23.28 27.01 -0.18
C GLY A 137 -23.18 27.00 1.35
N GLU A 138 -23.74 25.99 2.00
CA GLU A 138 -23.66 25.80 3.45
C GLU A 138 -22.54 24.84 3.83
N LYS A 139 -21.73 25.18 4.87
CA LYS A 139 -20.65 24.34 5.35
C LYS A 139 -21.24 23.13 6.09
N ALA A 140 -21.07 21.94 5.52
CA ALA A 140 -21.62 20.69 6.06
C ALA A 140 -20.69 19.96 7.01
N VAL A 141 -19.36 19.91 6.71
CA VAL A 141 -18.38 19.27 7.57
C VAL A 141 -16.99 19.89 7.40
N TYR A 142 -16.16 19.76 8.44
CA TYR A 142 -14.71 19.96 8.42
C TYR A 142 -14.04 18.68 8.91
N TRP A 143 -12.99 18.21 8.19
CA TRP A 143 -12.16 17.08 8.60
C TRP A 143 -10.69 17.39 8.28
N PRO A 144 -9.81 17.49 9.31
CA PRO A 144 -8.43 17.94 9.08
C PRO A 144 -7.52 16.83 8.56
N TYR A 145 -7.69 15.57 9.02
CA TYR A 145 -6.80 14.46 8.71
C TYR A 145 -7.10 13.85 7.34
N GLY A 146 -6.19 14.07 6.38
CA GLY A 146 -6.42 13.71 4.98
C GLY A 146 -6.43 12.21 4.67
N TYR A 147 -5.95 11.37 5.56
CA TYR A 147 -5.82 9.92 5.33
C TYR A 147 -7.03 9.11 5.78
N ASN A 148 -7.93 9.70 6.55
CA ASN A 148 -9.07 8.98 7.08
C ASN A 148 -10.29 9.07 6.18
N THR A 149 -11.11 8.01 6.16
CA THR A 149 -12.45 8.08 5.59
C THR A 149 -13.38 8.82 6.55
N PHE A 150 -14.10 9.78 6.04
CA PHE A 150 -15.11 10.53 6.79
C PHE A 150 -16.42 10.63 6.02
N TYR A 151 -17.50 10.90 6.73
CA TYR A 151 -18.81 11.04 6.13
C TYR A 151 -19.61 12.18 6.78
N VAL A 152 -20.65 12.61 6.06
CA VAL A 152 -21.55 13.66 6.53
C VAL A 152 -22.99 13.32 6.13
N ASP A 153 -23.94 13.52 7.08
CA ASP A 153 -25.37 13.54 6.73
C ASP A 153 -25.64 14.76 5.85
N ALA A 154 -25.81 14.50 4.56
CA ALA A 154 -26.08 15.51 3.56
C ALA A 154 -27.59 15.87 3.49
N THR A 155 -28.46 15.08 4.11
CA THR A 155 -29.93 15.23 4.04
C THR A 155 -30.43 16.63 4.30
N PRO A 156 -29.97 17.35 5.36
CA PRO A 156 -30.51 18.69 5.65
C PRO A 156 -30.11 19.77 4.64
N PHE A 157 -29.08 19.52 3.83
CA PHE A 157 -28.51 20.46 2.86
C PHE A 157 -29.02 20.24 1.43
N LEU A 158 -29.53 19.05 1.11
CA LEU A 158 -29.88 18.64 -0.25
C LEU A 158 -31.30 19.05 -0.62
N LYS A 159 -31.48 19.41 -1.88
CA LYS A 159 -32.77 19.69 -2.51
C LYS A 159 -33.09 18.55 -3.49
N GLN A 160 -34.22 17.92 -3.31
CA GLN A 160 -34.63 16.80 -4.14
C GLN A 160 -35.18 17.29 -5.50
N GLY A 161 -35.02 16.48 -6.55
CA GLY A 161 -35.55 16.77 -7.89
C GLY A 161 -34.88 17.94 -8.61
N VAL A 162 -33.84 18.52 -8.03
CA VAL A 162 -33.12 19.64 -8.61
C VAL A 162 -31.61 19.44 -8.47
N LYS A 163 -30.90 20.26 -9.24
CA LYS A 163 -29.44 20.29 -9.20
C LYS A 163 -28.96 20.83 -7.85
N ASN A 164 -28.05 20.08 -7.22
CA ASN A 164 -27.33 20.46 -6.02
C ASN A 164 -25.87 20.77 -6.37
N GLU A 165 -25.23 21.60 -5.57
CA GLU A 165 -23.83 21.97 -5.70
C GLU A 165 -23.04 21.47 -4.49
N LEU A 166 -22.03 20.65 -4.75
CA LEU A 166 -21.02 20.23 -3.79
C LEU A 166 -19.75 21.01 -4.04
N ALA A 167 -19.24 21.72 -3.03
CA ALA A 167 -17.95 22.39 -3.11
C ALA A 167 -17.04 21.88 -1.98
N VAL A 168 -15.79 21.60 -2.30
CA VAL A 168 -14.80 21.07 -1.35
C VAL A 168 -13.54 21.93 -1.43
N ARG A 169 -13.18 22.56 -0.31
CA ARG A 169 -11.90 23.25 -0.12
C ARG A 169 -10.94 22.31 0.59
N LEU A 170 -9.77 22.14 0.01
CA LEU A 170 -8.67 21.39 0.59
C LEU A 170 -7.46 22.30 0.75
N GLU A 171 -6.72 22.09 1.83
CA GLU A 171 -5.49 22.83 2.10
C GLU A 171 -4.39 21.86 2.47
N ASN A 172 -3.46 21.62 1.52
CA ASN A 172 -2.25 20.87 1.78
C ASN A 172 -1.16 21.85 2.21
N GLN A 173 -0.86 21.90 3.49
CA GLN A 173 0.11 22.83 4.06
C GLN A 173 1.54 22.34 3.83
N SER A 174 2.48 23.29 3.66
CA SER A 174 3.90 22.99 3.70
C SER A 174 4.30 22.46 5.09
N GLU A 175 5.38 21.71 5.17
CA GLU A 175 5.88 21.11 6.42
C GLU A 175 4.83 20.31 7.20
N SER A 176 3.92 19.61 6.49
CA SER A 176 2.84 18.81 7.10
C SER A 176 3.10 17.31 7.05
N SER A 177 4.11 16.85 6.32
CA SER A 177 4.42 15.42 6.14
C SER A 177 5.92 15.20 5.97
N ARG A 178 6.37 13.98 6.28
CA ARG A 178 7.75 13.52 6.07
C ARG A 178 7.93 12.73 4.76
N TRP A 179 6.83 12.43 4.06
CA TRP A 179 6.77 11.74 2.76
C TRP A 179 5.81 12.47 1.85
N TYR A 180 5.69 12.04 0.60
CA TYR A 180 4.73 12.56 -0.36
C TYR A 180 3.28 12.32 0.10
N PRO A 181 2.53 13.34 0.52
CA PRO A 181 1.17 13.16 1.01
C PRO A 181 0.15 13.05 -0.12
N GLY A 182 0.51 13.47 -1.34
CA GLY A 182 -0.45 13.81 -2.38
C GLY A 182 -1.22 15.09 -2.06
N ALA A 183 -2.17 15.45 -2.90
CA ALA A 183 -3.05 16.59 -2.67
C ALA A 183 -4.34 16.44 -3.47
N GLY A 184 -5.47 16.73 -2.84
CA GLY A 184 -6.76 16.69 -3.50
C GLY A 184 -7.72 15.64 -2.95
N ILE A 185 -8.82 15.42 -3.67
CA ILE A 185 -9.72 14.29 -3.43
C ILE A 185 -9.09 13.06 -4.09
N TYR A 186 -8.10 12.47 -3.42
CA TYR A 186 -7.23 11.44 -3.99
C TYR A 186 -7.77 10.01 -3.80
N ARG A 187 -8.88 9.86 -3.07
CA ARG A 187 -9.66 8.62 -2.91
C ARG A 187 -11.09 8.85 -3.37
N ASN A 188 -11.93 7.81 -3.36
CA ASN A 188 -13.28 7.89 -3.89
C ASN A 188 -14.22 8.75 -3.04
N VAL A 189 -15.31 9.22 -3.68
CA VAL A 189 -16.42 9.90 -3.02
C VAL A 189 -17.72 9.18 -3.38
N HIS A 190 -18.52 8.88 -2.37
CA HIS A 190 -19.76 8.12 -2.52
C HIS A 190 -20.97 8.92 -2.02
N LEU A 191 -22.07 8.84 -2.74
CA LEU A 191 -23.39 9.24 -2.27
C LEU A 191 -24.20 8.00 -1.93
N VAL A 192 -24.51 7.83 -0.66
CA VAL A 192 -25.33 6.74 -0.13
C VAL A 192 -26.72 7.28 0.16
N VAL A 193 -27.76 6.67 -0.42
CA VAL A 193 -29.16 7.04 -0.19
C VAL A 193 -29.87 5.86 0.45
N THR A 194 -30.56 6.10 1.57
CA THR A 194 -31.27 5.07 2.34
C THR A 194 -32.67 5.52 2.72
N GLU A 195 -33.48 4.59 3.24
CA GLU A 195 -34.67 4.96 4.00
C GLU A 195 -34.29 5.64 5.32
N ASP A 196 -35.23 6.23 5.99
CA ASP A 196 -35.09 6.83 7.31
C ASP A 196 -34.76 5.80 8.41
N ALA A 197 -35.22 4.54 8.23
CA ALA A 197 -34.78 3.41 9.04
C ALA A 197 -33.74 2.60 8.25
N HIS A 198 -32.49 2.62 8.70
CA HIS A 198 -31.39 2.02 7.95
C HIS A 198 -30.21 1.65 8.88
N VAL A 199 -29.34 0.75 8.38
CA VAL A 199 -28.04 0.49 9.00
C VAL A 199 -27.11 1.65 8.68
N PRO A 200 -26.53 2.34 9.67
CA PRO A 200 -25.60 3.45 9.43
C PRO A 200 -24.30 3.00 8.75
N VAL A 201 -23.49 3.95 8.30
CA VAL A 201 -22.17 3.68 7.75
C VAL A 201 -21.36 2.89 8.78
N TRP A 202 -20.80 1.72 8.36
CA TRP A 202 -20.07 0.78 9.23
C TRP A 202 -20.87 0.24 10.42
N GLY A 203 -22.18 0.22 10.35
CA GLY A 203 -23.08 -0.16 11.44
C GLY A 203 -23.16 -1.66 11.75
N THR A 204 -22.29 -2.49 11.16
CA THR A 204 -22.19 -3.92 11.45
C THR A 204 -20.82 -4.26 12.06
N GLN A 205 -20.84 -5.28 12.92
CA GLN A 205 -19.62 -5.93 13.42
C GLN A 205 -19.83 -7.43 13.41
N VAL A 206 -19.01 -8.13 12.61
CA VAL A 206 -19.03 -9.59 12.47
C VAL A 206 -17.79 -10.18 13.13
N ILE A 207 -17.99 -11.07 14.09
CA ILE A 207 -16.91 -11.70 14.88
C ILE A 207 -16.97 -13.21 14.71
N THR A 208 -15.83 -13.85 14.44
CA THR A 208 -15.66 -15.29 14.57
C THR A 208 -15.34 -15.62 16.03
N ASP A 209 -16.34 -16.07 16.77
CA ASP A 209 -16.21 -16.37 18.21
C ASP A 209 -15.41 -17.66 18.44
N GLU A 210 -15.64 -18.68 17.62
CA GLU A 210 -15.01 -19.99 17.77
C GLU A 210 -14.85 -20.67 16.41
N ILE A 211 -13.73 -21.35 16.23
CA ILE A 211 -13.50 -22.27 15.11
C ILE A 211 -13.30 -23.66 15.70
N GLY A 212 -14.27 -24.55 15.45
CA GLY A 212 -14.21 -25.97 15.79
C GLY A 212 -13.65 -26.82 14.65
N SER A 213 -13.67 -28.15 14.81
CA SER A 213 -13.17 -29.08 13.79
C SER A 213 -13.98 -29.04 12.47
N ASP A 214 -15.29 -28.81 12.58
CA ASP A 214 -16.24 -28.85 11.45
C ASP A 214 -17.29 -27.75 11.51
N PHE A 215 -17.11 -26.73 12.34
CA PHE A 215 -17.99 -25.58 12.44
C PHE A 215 -17.24 -24.30 12.78
N ALA A 216 -17.88 -23.16 12.53
CA ALA A 216 -17.51 -21.87 13.10
C ALA A 216 -18.74 -21.21 13.72
N ARG A 217 -18.56 -20.62 14.91
CA ARG A 217 -19.55 -19.73 15.53
C ARG A 217 -19.22 -18.29 15.17
N ILE A 218 -20.26 -17.57 14.76
CA ILE A 218 -20.14 -16.18 14.34
C ILE A 218 -21.19 -15.38 15.10
N SER A 219 -20.79 -14.27 15.68
CA SER A 219 -21.69 -13.25 16.19
C SER A 219 -21.70 -12.03 15.29
N GLN A 220 -22.86 -11.41 15.14
CA GLN A 220 -23.01 -10.15 14.45
C GLN A 220 -23.79 -9.16 15.30
N LYS A 221 -23.24 -7.97 15.45
CA LYS A 221 -23.95 -6.80 15.95
C LYS A 221 -24.34 -5.93 14.75
N THR A 222 -25.59 -5.44 14.76
CA THR A 222 -26.10 -4.54 13.73
C THR A 222 -26.77 -3.33 14.39
N GLU A 223 -26.18 -2.17 14.17
CA GLU A 223 -26.76 -0.87 14.57
C GLU A 223 -27.88 -0.51 13.59
N LEU A 224 -28.88 0.20 14.07
CA LEU A 224 -29.98 0.68 13.25
C LEU A 224 -30.35 2.12 13.65
N GLU A 225 -30.23 3.02 12.70
CA GLU A 225 -30.82 4.35 12.82
C GLU A 225 -32.31 4.27 12.49
N VAL A 226 -33.14 4.89 13.34
CA VAL A 226 -34.61 4.88 13.20
C VAL A 226 -35.16 6.31 13.25
N PRO A 227 -36.27 6.59 12.56
CA PRO A 227 -36.84 7.91 12.55
C PRO A 227 -37.38 8.30 13.94
N LYS A 228 -37.51 9.62 14.17
CA LYS A 228 -38.02 10.16 15.43
C LYS A 228 -39.40 9.58 15.76
N GLY A 229 -39.57 9.05 16.97
CA GLY A 229 -40.78 8.44 17.49
C GLY A 229 -40.92 6.94 17.23
N LYS A 230 -39.95 6.34 16.56
CA LYS A 230 -39.79 4.89 16.41
C LYS A 230 -38.69 4.37 17.36
N SER A 231 -38.71 3.06 17.56
CA SER A 231 -37.71 2.35 18.36
C SER A 231 -37.24 1.09 17.61
N LEU A 232 -36.14 0.48 18.04
CA LEU A 232 -35.69 -0.78 17.46
C LEU A 232 -36.74 -1.90 17.51
N LYS A 233 -37.69 -1.78 18.45
CA LYS A 233 -38.80 -2.76 18.59
C LYS A 233 -39.80 -2.75 17.42
N ASP A 234 -39.78 -1.71 16.62
CA ASP A 234 -40.66 -1.59 15.46
C ASP A 234 -40.11 -2.34 14.24
N TYR A 235 -38.92 -2.88 14.33
CA TYR A 235 -38.19 -3.50 13.21
C TYR A 235 -37.80 -4.93 13.48
N THR A 236 -37.58 -5.68 12.40
CA THR A 236 -37.07 -7.05 12.39
C THR A 236 -35.84 -7.10 11.45
N ILE A 237 -34.77 -7.75 11.87
CA ILE A 237 -33.61 -8.01 11.04
C ILE A 237 -33.55 -9.49 10.65
N VAL A 238 -33.43 -9.76 9.35
CA VAL A 238 -33.14 -11.09 8.81
C VAL A 238 -31.75 -11.03 8.18
N THR A 239 -30.83 -11.84 8.70
CA THR A 239 -29.47 -11.89 8.18
C THR A 239 -29.14 -13.26 7.63
N GLU A 240 -28.62 -13.29 6.40
CA GLU A 240 -28.09 -14.48 5.73
C GLU A 240 -26.59 -14.37 5.59
N ILE A 241 -25.88 -15.44 6.01
CA ILE A 241 -24.46 -15.61 5.70
C ILE A 241 -24.35 -16.42 4.42
N LYS A 242 -23.64 -15.87 3.43
CA LYS A 242 -23.45 -16.48 2.10
C LYS A 242 -21.97 -16.77 1.88
N ASP A 243 -21.68 -17.91 1.25
CA ASP A 243 -20.33 -18.24 0.78
C ASP A 243 -19.98 -17.46 -0.50
N ALA A 244 -18.74 -17.65 -1.00
CA ALA A 244 -18.27 -16.99 -2.23
C ALA A 244 -19.07 -17.34 -3.49
N ALA A 245 -19.81 -18.47 -3.49
CA ALA A 245 -20.70 -18.87 -4.58
C ALA A 245 -22.12 -18.30 -4.43
N GLY A 246 -22.39 -17.57 -3.34
CA GLY A 246 -23.68 -16.98 -3.03
C GLY A 246 -24.67 -17.93 -2.35
N HIS A 247 -24.25 -19.13 -1.94
CA HIS A 247 -25.10 -20.07 -1.21
C HIS A 247 -25.27 -19.61 0.23
N VAL A 248 -26.52 -19.65 0.74
CA VAL A 248 -26.81 -19.36 2.15
C VAL A 248 -26.29 -20.53 3.00
N VAL A 249 -25.29 -20.27 3.85
CA VAL A 249 -24.68 -21.26 4.74
C VAL A 249 -25.15 -21.13 6.19
N ALA A 250 -25.71 -19.99 6.58
CA ALA A 250 -26.37 -19.78 7.86
C ALA A 250 -27.37 -18.63 7.76
N GLN A 251 -28.39 -18.65 8.61
CA GLN A 251 -29.43 -17.61 8.64
C GLN A 251 -29.92 -17.41 10.08
N ASN A 252 -30.23 -16.15 10.40
CA ASN A 252 -30.86 -15.81 11.68
C ASN A 252 -31.87 -14.66 11.48
N LYS A 253 -32.99 -14.75 12.21
CA LYS A 253 -33.96 -13.68 12.32
C LYS A 253 -33.98 -13.17 13.76
N CYS A 254 -33.75 -11.90 13.93
CA CYS A 254 -33.84 -11.21 15.21
C CYS A 254 -35.04 -10.29 15.23
N SER A 255 -35.90 -10.52 16.23
CA SER A 255 -37.07 -9.67 16.49
C SER A 255 -36.77 -8.61 17.55
N ALA A 256 -37.72 -7.69 17.72
CA ALA A 256 -37.67 -6.60 18.68
C ALA A 256 -37.43 -7.02 20.13
N GLU A 257 -37.79 -8.25 20.52
CA GLU A 257 -37.63 -8.74 21.89
C GLU A 257 -36.18 -9.02 22.28
N SER A 258 -35.31 -9.24 21.27
CA SER A 258 -33.86 -9.46 21.44
C SER A 258 -33.01 -8.22 21.17
N ALA A 259 -33.64 -7.07 20.84
CA ALA A 259 -32.92 -5.82 20.62
C ALA A 259 -32.33 -5.26 21.90
N GLN A 260 -31.04 -5.09 21.98
CA GLN A 260 -30.36 -4.34 23.02
C GLN A 260 -30.32 -2.85 22.67
N ALA A 261 -30.09 -1.97 23.65
CA ALA A 261 -30.40 -0.54 23.63
C ALA A 261 -30.07 0.26 22.33
N GLN A 262 -29.10 -0.19 21.51
CA GLN A 262 -28.70 0.52 20.28
C GLN A 262 -28.35 -0.40 19.11
N HIS A 263 -28.40 -1.73 19.28
CA HIS A 263 -28.07 -2.69 18.26
C HIS A 263 -28.80 -4.02 18.43
N TYR A 264 -28.89 -4.76 17.33
CA TYR A 264 -29.30 -6.15 17.34
C TYR A 264 -28.09 -7.08 17.46
N SER A 265 -28.23 -8.19 18.19
CA SER A 265 -27.22 -9.24 18.29
C SER A 265 -27.77 -10.53 17.72
N GLN A 266 -27.01 -11.12 16.80
CA GLN A 266 -27.36 -12.39 16.14
C GLN A 266 -26.20 -13.37 16.24
N GLN A 267 -26.54 -14.68 16.32
CA GLN A 267 -25.58 -15.78 16.38
C GLN A 267 -25.80 -16.73 15.21
N PHE A 268 -24.72 -17.24 14.63
CA PHE A 268 -24.72 -18.13 13.48
C PHE A 268 -23.76 -19.28 13.72
N VAL A 269 -24.09 -20.43 13.12
CA VAL A 269 -23.17 -21.58 13.03
C VAL A 269 -23.02 -21.94 11.57
N VAL A 270 -21.79 -21.86 11.09
CA VAL A 270 -21.41 -22.26 9.72
C VAL A 270 -20.75 -23.63 9.80
N SER A 271 -21.35 -24.63 9.15
CA SER A 271 -20.81 -25.99 9.08
C SER A 271 -19.72 -26.07 8.02
N LYS A 272 -18.60 -26.75 8.35
CA LYS A 272 -17.44 -26.94 7.48
C LYS A 272 -16.96 -25.63 6.85
N PRO A 273 -16.63 -24.62 7.67
CA PRO A 273 -16.25 -23.30 7.16
C PRO A 273 -14.96 -23.37 6.35
N GLN A 274 -14.92 -22.57 5.27
CA GLN A 274 -13.69 -22.30 4.55
C GLN A 274 -13.02 -21.07 5.19
N LEU A 275 -11.89 -21.30 5.86
CA LEU A 275 -11.22 -20.24 6.60
C LEU A 275 -10.50 -19.27 5.67
N TRP A 276 -10.42 -18.01 6.09
CA TRP A 276 -9.54 -17.05 5.47
C TRP A 276 -8.09 -17.29 5.94
N THR A 277 -7.19 -17.47 4.99
CA THR A 277 -5.74 -17.55 5.21
C THR A 277 -5.00 -16.74 4.16
N VAL A 278 -3.68 -16.60 4.31
CA VAL A 278 -2.82 -15.96 3.31
C VAL A 278 -2.80 -16.73 1.98
N GLU A 279 -2.90 -18.07 2.06
CA GLU A 279 -2.88 -18.97 0.90
C GLU A 279 -4.26 -19.16 0.27
N THR A 280 -5.30 -19.17 1.11
CA THR A 280 -6.69 -19.39 0.68
C THR A 280 -7.61 -18.33 1.30
N PRO A 281 -7.70 -17.14 0.68
CA PRO A 281 -8.42 -15.99 1.23
C PRO A 281 -9.94 -16.10 0.98
N ASN A 282 -10.59 -17.07 1.64
CA ASN A 282 -12.01 -17.30 1.49
C ASN A 282 -12.82 -16.19 2.17
N LEU A 283 -13.73 -15.60 1.42
CA LEU A 283 -14.61 -14.52 1.90
C LEU A 283 -16.06 -14.98 1.94
N TYR A 284 -16.79 -14.43 2.89
CA TYR A 284 -18.22 -14.57 3.08
C TYR A 284 -18.88 -13.20 3.01
N THR A 285 -20.18 -13.23 2.75
CA THR A 285 -21.04 -12.05 2.76
C THR A 285 -22.13 -12.23 3.81
N SER A 286 -22.28 -11.26 4.69
CA SER A 286 -23.44 -11.12 5.57
C SER A 286 -24.39 -10.10 4.96
N GLU A 287 -25.59 -10.54 4.57
CA GLU A 287 -26.67 -9.71 4.03
C GLU A 287 -27.76 -9.54 5.06
N SER A 288 -27.89 -8.33 5.61
CA SER A 288 -28.88 -7.98 6.64
C SER A 288 -30.02 -7.19 6.01
N ARG A 289 -31.24 -7.73 6.06
CA ARG A 289 -32.46 -7.09 5.58
C ARG A 289 -33.27 -6.58 6.76
N ILE A 290 -33.62 -5.31 6.74
CA ILE A 290 -34.36 -4.61 7.79
C ILE A 290 -35.81 -4.45 7.34
N TYR A 291 -36.73 -4.90 8.18
CA TYR A 291 -38.18 -4.86 7.89
C TYR A 291 -38.94 -4.07 8.96
N GLU A 292 -39.86 -3.21 8.53
CA GLU A 292 -40.95 -2.66 9.35
C GLU A 292 -42.24 -3.41 9.00
N GLY A 293 -42.69 -4.32 9.89
CA GLY A 293 -43.75 -5.29 9.56
C GLY A 293 -43.35 -6.19 8.39
N SER A 294 -44.01 -6.06 7.25
CA SER A 294 -43.64 -6.78 6.00
C SER A 294 -42.87 -5.92 4.99
N THR A 295 -42.68 -4.65 5.30
CA THR A 295 -42.02 -3.69 4.39
C THR A 295 -40.52 -3.72 4.57
N LEU A 296 -39.77 -4.03 3.51
CA LEU A 296 -38.32 -3.95 3.47
C LEU A 296 -37.90 -2.48 3.47
N LYS A 297 -37.07 -2.08 4.46
CA LYS A 297 -36.53 -0.72 4.63
C LYS A 297 -35.09 -0.60 4.14
N ASP A 298 -34.23 -1.56 4.47
CA ASP A 298 -32.84 -1.51 4.11
C ASP A 298 -32.28 -2.91 3.84
N THR A 299 -31.28 -2.99 2.98
CA THR A 299 -30.44 -4.17 2.80
C THR A 299 -28.99 -3.73 2.94
N TYR A 300 -28.30 -4.23 3.96
CA TYR A 300 -26.91 -3.90 4.24
C TYR A 300 -26.02 -5.14 4.08
N THR A 301 -24.99 -5.00 3.28
CA THR A 301 -24.07 -6.09 2.96
C THR A 301 -22.71 -5.83 3.61
N THR A 302 -22.16 -6.86 4.28
CA THR A 302 -20.85 -6.84 4.90
C THR A 302 -20.02 -8.01 4.41
N THR A 303 -18.89 -7.74 3.79
CA THR A 303 -17.90 -8.77 3.44
C THR A 303 -17.04 -9.05 4.66
N PHE A 304 -16.75 -10.33 4.92
CA PHE A 304 -15.89 -10.74 6.02
C PHE A 304 -15.21 -12.09 5.72
N GLY A 305 -14.22 -12.47 6.51
CA GLY A 305 -13.59 -13.79 6.45
C GLY A 305 -13.72 -14.52 7.79
N ILE A 306 -13.96 -15.82 7.76
CA ILE A 306 -13.95 -16.64 8.96
C ILE A 306 -12.51 -16.94 9.33
N ARG A 307 -12.03 -16.33 10.41
CA ARG A 307 -10.67 -16.53 10.92
C ARG A 307 -10.55 -16.10 12.38
N GLN A 308 -9.52 -16.60 13.06
CA GLN A 308 -9.12 -16.14 14.40
C GLN A 308 -7.68 -15.68 14.41
N VAL A 309 -7.43 -14.54 15.03
CA VAL A 309 -6.11 -14.01 15.36
C VAL A 309 -5.89 -14.18 16.85
N LYS A 310 -4.72 -14.68 17.24
CA LYS A 310 -4.34 -14.83 18.65
C LYS A 310 -2.87 -14.52 18.83
N VAL A 311 -2.56 -13.90 19.97
CA VAL A 311 -1.19 -13.69 20.43
C VAL A 311 -1.03 -14.43 21.75
N GLU A 312 -0.03 -15.31 21.85
CA GLU A 312 0.22 -16.10 23.05
C GLU A 312 1.58 -15.77 23.66
N ALA A 313 1.59 -15.49 24.96
CA ALA A 313 2.82 -15.17 25.69
C ALA A 313 3.91 -16.23 25.47
N GLY A 314 5.12 -15.79 25.13
CA GLY A 314 6.26 -16.66 24.84
C GLY A 314 6.20 -17.45 23.54
N LYS A 315 5.09 -17.34 22.75
CA LYS A 315 4.90 -18.10 21.51
C LYS A 315 4.68 -17.22 20.28
N GLY A 316 4.17 -15.98 20.46
CA GLY A 316 3.94 -15.04 19.38
C GLY A 316 2.57 -15.14 18.73
N PHE A 317 2.51 -14.89 17.42
CA PHE A 317 1.28 -14.72 16.64
C PHE A 317 0.77 -16.04 16.03
N PHE A 318 -0.56 -16.21 16.08
CA PHE A 318 -1.28 -17.35 15.51
C PHE A 318 -2.42 -16.86 14.61
N LEU A 319 -2.53 -17.46 13.43
CA LEU A 319 -3.68 -17.34 12.54
C LEU A 319 -4.38 -18.70 12.47
N ASN A 320 -5.66 -18.76 12.84
CA ASN A 320 -6.45 -20.00 12.88
C ASN A 320 -5.76 -21.13 13.68
N GLY A 321 -5.12 -20.79 14.79
CA GLY A 321 -4.40 -21.74 15.64
C GLY A 321 -3.05 -22.21 15.11
N GLN A 322 -2.61 -21.73 13.94
CA GLN A 322 -1.30 -22.03 13.37
C GLN A 322 -0.31 -20.90 13.66
N PRO A 323 0.90 -21.21 14.17
CA PRO A 323 1.92 -20.19 14.40
C PRO A 323 2.40 -19.59 13.08
N LEU A 324 2.58 -18.28 13.05
CA LEU A 324 3.00 -17.58 11.85
C LEU A 324 3.99 -16.48 12.20
N LYS A 325 5.05 -16.33 11.38
CA LYS A 325 5.97 -15.19 11.42
C LYS A 325 5.66 -14.22 10.28
N PHE A 326 5.75 -12.94 10.58
CA PHE A 326 5.58 -11.90 9.58
C PHE A 326 6.81 -11.81 8.66
N LYS A 327 6.56 -11.88 7.37
CA LYS A 327 7.46 -11.55 6.27
C LYS A 327 6.86 -10.31 5.62
N GLY A 328 6.87 -9.20 6.34
CA GLY A 328 6.15 -8.00 6.02
C GLY A 328 7.01 -6.93 5.36
N ILE A 329 6.33 -5.98 4.74
CA ILE A 329 6.94 -4.73 4.26
C ILE A 329 6.15 -3.53 4.79
N CYS A 330 6.83 -2.41 4.98
CA CYS A 330 6.22 -1.11 5.15
C CYS A 330 5.92 -0.52 3.78
N GLN A 331 4.79 0.19 3.64
CA GLN A 331 4.40 0.80 2.37
C GLN A 331 3.66 2.11 2.60
N HIS A 332 4.11 3.16 1.93
CA HIS A 332 3.36 4.40 1.80
C HIS A 332 2.18 4.23 0.84
N HIS A 333 1.27 5.18 0.85
CA HIS A 333 0.01 5.11 0.10
C HIS A 333 0.13 5.52 -1.37
N ASP A 334 1.26 6.12 -1.79
CA ASP A 334 1.46 6.48 -3.19
C ASP A 334 1.66 5.26 -4.09
N LEU A 335 1.29 5.40 -5.34
CA LEU A 335 1.35 4.39 -6.38
C LEU A 335 2.42 4.75 -7.44
N GLY A 336 3.55 5.27 -6.98
CA GLY A 336 4.66 5.69 -7.83
C GLY A 336 4.26 6.81 -8.80
N ALA A 337 4.33 6.57 -10.11
CA ALA A 337 4.02 7.58 -11.12
C ALA A 337 2.54 8.04 -11.15
N LEU A 338 1.64 7.33 -10.47
CA LEU A 338 0.25 7.72 -10.29
C LEU A 338 0.05 8.69 -9.11
N GLY A 339 1.08 8.92 -8.31
CA GLY A 339 0.97 9.68 -7.07
C GLY A 339 0.10 8.99 -6.04
N ALA A 340 -0.68 9.76 -5.30
CA ALA A 340 -1.62 9.25 -4.29
C ALA A 340 -2.99 8.85 -4.89
N GLU A 341 -3.24 9.10 -6.18
CA GLU A 341 -4.49 8.74 -6.85
C GLU A 341 -4.78 7.24 -6.73
N VAL A 342 -5.77 6.87 -5.92
CA VAL A 342 -6.06 5.45 -5.65
C VAL A 342 -6.51 4.73 -6.91
N ASN A 343 -5.94 3.53 -7.15
CA ASN A 343 -6.28 2.68 -8.28
C ASN A 343 -6.16 1.20 -7.94
N MET A 344 -7.26 0.47 -8.06
CA MET A 344 -7.35 -0.96 -7.72
C MET A 344 -6.40 -1.84 -8.56
N ALA A 345 -6.23 -1.54 -9.86
CA ALA A 345 -5.35 -2.34 -10.73
C ALA A 345 -3.88 -2.19 -10.33
N ALA A 346 -3.45 -0.97 -9.97
CA ALA A 346 -2.11 -0.69 -9.46
C ALA A 346 -1.86 -1.38 -8.11
N ILE A 347 -2.81 -1.29 -7.18
CA ILE A 347 -2.74 -1.94 -5.85
C ILE A 347 -2.62 -3.47 -6.00
N ARG A 348 -3.49 -4.08 -6.79
CA ARG A 348 -3.44 -5.53 -7.04
C ARG A 348 -2.12 -5.96 -7.70
N ARG A 349 -1.54 -5.12 -8.56
CA ARG A 349 -0.21 -5.37 -9.12
C ARG A 349 0.86 -5.37 -8.04
N GLN A 350 0.88 -4.37 -7.16
CA GLN A 350 1.83 -4.33 -6.04
C GLN A 350 1.72 -5.57 -5.17
N ILE A 351 0.52 -5.98 -4.79
CA ILE A 351 0.29 -7.19 -3.98
C ILE A 351 0.77 -8.45 -4.70
N ARG A 352 0.54 -8.59 -6.02
CA ARG A 352 1.06 -9.74 -6.79
C ARG A 352 2.59 -9.82 -6.75
N ILE A 353 3.27 -8.70 -6.94
CA ILE A 353 4.75 -8.65 -6.88
C ILE A 353 5.26 -9.03 -5.49
N LEU A 354 4.62 -8.52 -4.44
CA LEU A 354 4.97 -8.83 -3.05
C LEU A 354 4.74 -10.32 -2.72
N LYS A 355 3.63 -10.91 -3.17
CA LYS A 355 3.34 -12.33 -2.96
C LYS A 355 4.33 -13.23 -3.70
N ASP A 356 4.74 -12.88 -4.93
CA ASP A 356 5.79 -13.61 -5.66
C ASP A 356 7.13 -13.55 -4.93
N MET A 357 7.43 -12.46 -4.25
CA MET A 357 8.60 -12.34 -3.39
C MET A 357 8.50 -13.23 -2.13
N GLY A 358 7.30 -13.64 -1.72
CA GLY A 358 7.03 -14.42 -0.51
C GLY A 358 6.61 -13.57 0.69
N CYS A 359 6.26 -12.30 0.45
CA CYS A 359 5.68 -11.42 1.44
C CYS A 359 4.28 -11.89 1.85
N ASN A 360 3.96 -11.80 3.13
CA ASN A 360 2.67 -12.20 3.69
C ASN A 360 1.93 -11.08 4.44
N ALA A 361 2.57 -9.91 4.62
CA ALA A 361 1.98 -8.80 5.36
C ALA A 361 2.45 -7.43 4.86
N ILE A 362 1.59 -6.42 5.00
CA ILE A 362 1.90 -5.00 4.73
C ILE A 362 1.58 -4.20 5.99
N ARG A 363 2.49 -3.29 6.37
CA ARG A 363 2.25 -2.22 7.34
C ARG A 363 1.94 -0.93 6.57
N THR A 364 0.80 -0.31 6.86
CA THR A 364 0.38 0.92 6.19
C THR A 364 1.05 2.14 6.82
N SER A 365 2.26 2.41 6.39
CA SER A 365 3.15 3.43 6.98
C SER A 365 2.83 4.83 6.45
N HIS A 366 2.68 5.86 7.25
CA HIS A 366 2.36 5.81 8.69
C HIS A 366 0.99 6.47 8.83
N ASN A 367 -0.03 5.88 8.20
CA ASN A 367 -1.37 6.47 8.08
C ASN A 367 -2.42 5.41 7.75
N MET A 368 -3.67 5.83 7.77
CA MET A 368 -4.81 4.95 7.52
C MET A 368 -4.89 4.48 6.06
N PRO A 369 -5.10 3.18 5.83
CA PRO A 369 -5.15 2.61 4.48
C PRO A 369 -6.32 3.12 3.65
N ALA A 370 -6.19 3.03 2.32
CA ALA A 370 -7.31 3.19 1.42
C ALA A 370 -8.21 1.94 1.46
N PRO A 371 -9.56 2.10 1.31
CA PRO A 371 -10.48 0.96 1.24
C PRO A 371 -10.10 -0.07 0.18
N GLU A 372 -9.60 0.37 -0.97
CA GLU A 372 -9.16 -0.48 -2.08
C GLU A 372 -7.96 -1.35 -1.71
N LEU A 373 -7.03 -0.84 -0.89
CA LEU A 373 -5.91 -1.64 -0.41
C LEU A 373 -6.40 -2.75 0.52
N VAL A 374 -7.29 -2.42 1.45
CA VAL A 374 -7.83 -3.39 2.40
C VAL A 374 -8.65 -4.45 1.67
N GLN A 375 -9.51 -4.04 0.72
CA GLN A 375 -10.27 -4.96 -0.12
C GLN A 375 -9.36 -5.90 -0.91
N ALA A 376 -8.35 -5.37 -1.58
CA ALA A 376 -7.42 -6.18 -2.36
C ALA A 376 -6.63 -7.16 -1.47
N CYS A 377 -6.27 -6.77 -0.26
CA CYS A 377 -5.61 -7.65 0.72
C CYS A 377 -6.55 -8.75 1.22
N ASP A 378 -7.83 -8.45 1.45
CA ASP A 378 -8.85 -9.45 1.78
C ASP A 378 -8.99 -10.50 0.68
N GLU A 379 -9.10 -10.05 -0.58
CA GLU A 379 -9.32 -10.90 -1.76
C GLU A 379 -8.09 -11.72 -2.15
N MET A 380 -6.90 -11.17 -1.94
CA MET A 380 -5.65 -11.78 -2.41
C MET A 380 -4.87 -12.51 -1.31
N GLY A 381 -5.30 -12.45 -0.05
CA GLY A 381 -4.62 -13.08 1.08
C GLY A 381 -3.32 -12.38 1.44
N MET A 382 -3.40 -11.12 1.86
CA MET A 382 -2.28 -10.35 2.38
C MET A 382 -2.69 -9.78 3.74
N MET A 383 -1.95 -10.09 4.79
CA MET A 383 -2.24 -9.54 6.12
C MET A 383 -1.91 -8.04 6.16
N LEU A 384 -2.64 -7.29 6.97
CA LEU A 384 -2.40 -5.87 7.18
C LEU A 384 -2.18 -5.55 8.67
N MET A 385 -1.17 -4.76 8.95
CA MET A 385 -1.05 -3.95 10.14
C MET A 385 -1.64 -2.57 9.80
N GLY A 386 -2.87 -2.32 10.25
CA GLY A 386 -3.57 -1.06 10.00
C GLY A 386 -3.05 0.04 10.93
N GLU A 387 -2.30 1.00 10.39
CA GLU A 387 -1.68 2.06 11.17
C GLU A 387 -2.49 3.36 11.13
N SER A 388 -2.44 4.12 12.25
CA SER A 388 -3.21 5.34 12.40
C SER A 388 -2.38 6.62 12.21
N PHE A 389 -1.33 6.81 13.03
CA PHE A 389 -0.65 8.09 13.15
C PHE A 389 0.88 7.97 13.11
N ASP A 390 1.56 8.96 12.51
CA ASP A 390 3.01 9.11 12.56
C ASP A 390 3.49 9.88 13.80
N GLU A 391 2.64 10.72 14.37
CA GLU A 391 2.94 11.52 15.57
C GLU A 391 1.72 11.65 16.47
N TRP A 392 1.93 11.96 17.75
CA TRP A 392 0.86 12.24 18.69
C TRP A 392 0.85 13.73 19.08
N ILE A 393 1.15 14.04 20.35
CA ILE A 393 1.14 15.41 20.87
C ILE A 393 2.45 16.13 20.54
N THR A 394 3.57 15.42 20.60
CA THR A 394 4.88 16.00 20.31
C THR A 394 5.13 16.00 18.80
N PRO A 395 5.43 17.16 18.19
CA PRO A 395 5.55 17.27 16.74
C PRO A 395 6.81 16.58 16.18
N LYS A 396 6.67 15.99 15.01
CA LYS A 396 7.79 15.63 14.10
C LYS A 396 7.98 16.64 12.97
N VAL A 397 6.90 17.29 12.55
CA VAL A 397 6.88 18.34 11.53
C VAL A 397 6.03 19.51 12.00
N GLN A 398 6.27 20.69 11.46
CA GLN A 398 5.68 21.94 11.96
C GLN A 398 4.14 21.95 11.89
N ASN A 399 3.59 21.51 10.75
CA ASN A 399 2.14 21.50 10.48
C ASN A 399 1.59 20.07 10.47
N GLY A 400 2.10 19.21 11.37
CA GLY A 400 1.71 17.81 11.47
C GLY A 400 0.42 17.58 12.28
N TYR A 401 0.10 16.30 12.46
CA TYR A 401 -1.12 15.86 13.11
C TYR A 401 -1.20 16.24 14.60
N HIS A 402 -0.07 16.50 15.26
CA HIS A 402 0.00 16.94 16.65
C HIS A 402 -0.93 18.12 16.96
N GLN A 403 -1.17 19.01 15.96
CA GLN A 403 -2.08 20.15 16.10
C GLN A 403 -3.54 19.75 16.34
N PHE A 404 -3.91 18.54 15.96
CA PHE A 404 -5.28 18.02 16.00
C PHE A 404 -5.44 16.86 16.99
N PHE A 405 -4.36 16.29 17.49
CA PHE A 405 -4.36 15.04 18.23
C PHE A 405 -5.36 15.02 19.40
N ASP A 406 -5.35 16.04 20.22
CA ASP A 406 -6.22 16.10 21.42
C ASP A 406 -7.72 16.11 21.08
N GLU A 407 -8.11 16.76 19.98
CA GLU A 407 -9.51 16.88 19.58
C GLU A 407 -9.95 15.72 18.67
N TRP A 408 -9.05 15.24 17.79
CA TRP A 408 -9.42 14.38 16.66
C TRP A 408 -9.00 12.94 16.80
N ALA A 409 -7.99 12.58 17.59
CA ALA A 409 -7.43 11.25 17.62
C ALA A 409 -8.47 10.15 17.91
N GLU A 410 -9.39 10.38 18.86
CA GLU A 410 -10.43 9.39 19.16
C GLU A 410 -11.44 9.23 18.03
N ARG A 411 -11.81 10.33 17.35
CA ARG A 411 -12.69 10.29 16.17
C ARG A 411 -12.05 9.56 15.00
N ASP A 412 -10.76 9.82 14.79
CA ASP A 412 -10.02 9.20 13.70
C ASP A 412 -9.81 7.70 13.93
N ILE A 413 -9.52 7.28 15.18
CA ILE A 413 -9.46 5.85 15.55
C ILE A 413 -10.84 5.18 15.44
N ASP A 414 -11.92 5.85 15.87
CA ASP A 414 -13.29 5.32 15.73
C ASP A 414 -13.59 5.02 14.26
N HIS A 415 -13.32 5.95 13.35
CA HIS A 415 -13.53 5.77 11.92
C HIS A 415 -12.65 4.65 11.35
N LEU A 416 -11.34 4.61 11.68
CA LEU A 416 -10.43 3.56 11.23
C LEU A 416 -10.94 2.18 11.62
N VAL A 417 -11.21 1.99 12.92
CA VAL A 417 -11.56 0.67 13.44
C VAL A 417 -12.95 0.23 12.99
N ARG A 418 -13.96 1.11 13.06
CA ARG A 418 -15.32 0.80 12.60
C ARG A 418 -15.36 0.47 11.11
N HIS A 419 -14.58 1.19 10.30
CA HIS A 419 -14.53 0.95 8.87
C HIS A 419 -13.99 -0.45 8.56
N TYR A 420 -12.90 -0.87 9.22
CA TYR A 420 -12.17 -2.07 8.81
C TYR A 420 -12.27 -3.26 9.77
N ARG A 421 -13.02 -3.18 10.88
CA ARG A 421 -13.12 -4.28 11.87
C ARG A 421 -13.71 -5.58 11.30
N ASN A 422 -14.39 -5.55 10.14
CA ASN A 422 -14.92 -6.74 9.49
C ASN A 422 -13.95 -7.35 8.46
N ASN A 423 -12.90 -6.63 8.06
CA ASN A 423 -11.95 -7.07 7.05
C ASN A 423 -10.96 -8.09 7.62
N PRO A 424 -10.90 -9.33 7.08
CA PRO A 424 -10.06 -10.37 7.66
C PRO A 424 -8.57 -10.12 7.49
N SER A 425 -8.15 -9.35 6.49
CA SER A 425 -6.75 -9.01 6.26
C SER A 425 -6.14 -8.16 7.37
N ILE A 426 -6.92 -7.28 8.01
CA ILE A 426 -6.44 -6.54 9.18
C ILE A 426 -6.25 -7.52 10.34
N VAL A 427 -5.01 -7.75 10.75
CA VAL A 427 -4.68 -8.71 11.82
C VAL A 427 -4.20 -8.04 13.11
N MET A 428 -3.85 -6.76 13.05
CA MET A 428 -3.50 -5.93 14.21
C MET A 428 -3.70 -4.45 13.90
N TRP A 429 -3.90 -3.64 14.93
CA TRP A 429 -3.93 -2.19 14.87
C TRP A 429 -2.60 -1.62 15.32
N CYS A 430 -2.09 -0.61 14.61
CA CYS A 430 -0.91 0.13 15.02
C CYS A 430 -1.30 1.58 15.35
N ILE A 431 -1.02 2.01 16.58
CA ILE A 431 -1.51 3.28 17.11
C ILE A 431 -0.52 4.45 16.99
N GLY A 432 0.68 4.20 16.49
CA GLY A 432 1.68 5.25 16.30
C GLY A 432 3.00 4.72 15.77
N ASN A 433 3.75 5.62 15.13
CA ASN A 433 5.09 5.35 14.62
C ASN A 433 6.10 6.30 15.24
N GLU A 434 7.14 5.76 15.90
CA GLU A 434 8.31 6.52 16.40
C GLU A 434 7.91 7.86 17.05
N VAL A 435 6.78 7.84 17.76
CA VAL A 435 6.24 9.07 18.35
C VAL A 435 7.24 9.65 19.36
N PRO A 436 7.59 10.96 19.30
CA PRO A 436 8.53 11.52 20.27
C PRO A 436 8.03 11.40 21.72
N ASP A 437 6.72 11.28 21.91
CA ASP A 437 6.09 11.01 23.21
C ASP A 437 6.56 9.71 23.88
N GLN A 438 7.21 8.79 23.16
CA GLN A 438 7.79 7.56 23.71
C GLN A 438 8.88 7.82 24.77
N ASP A 439 9.53 8.99 24.73
CA ASP A 439 10.53 9.42 25.70
C ASP A 439 9.92 10.17 26.90
N ASP A 440 8.64 10.49 26.84
CA ASP A 440 7.97 11.37 27.83
C ASP A 440 7.35 10.58 29.00
N GLY A 441 7.97 9.48 29.36
CA GLY A 441 7.67 8.69 30.54
C GLY A 441 6.18 8.35 30.69
N ASP A 442 5.58 8.77 31.81
CA ASP A 442 4.19 8.45 32.11
C ASP A 442 3.17 8.99 31.11
N ARG A 443 3.43 10.14 30.47
CA ARG A 443 2.48 10.76 29.55
C ARG A 443 2.33 9.91 28.30
N GLY A 444 3.43 9.57 27.66
CA GLY A 444 3.42 8.73 26.47
C GLY A 444 2.80 7.36 26.71
N THR A 445 3.16 6.72 27.83
CA THR A 445 2.56 5.43 28.24
C THR A 445 1.04 5.51 28.44
N LYS A 446 0.55 6.62 29.04
CA LYS A 446 -0.91 6.84 29.22
C LYS A 446 -1.63 7.05 27.89
N ILE A 447 -1.02 7.76 26.94
CA ILE A 447 -1.57 7.92 25.58
C ILE A 447 -1.66 6.56 24.90
N ALA A 448 -0.57 5.79 24.89
CA ALA A 448 -0.52 4.46 24.33
C ALA A 448 -1.62 3.55 24.89
N TYR A 449 -1.77 3.52 26.22
CA TYR A 449 -2.83 2.75 26.89
C TYR A 449 -4.23 3.21 26.47
N ARG A 450 -4.49 4.54 26.46
CA ARG A 450 -5.79 5.11 26.05
C ARG A 450 -6.16 4.70 24.63
N LEU A 451 -5.25 4.85 23.66
CA LEU A 451 -5.51 4.49 22.27
C LEU A 451 -5.71 2.99 22.09
N GLN A 452 -4.93 2.15 22.79
CA GLN A 452 -5.13 0.70 22.81
C GLN A 452 -6.49 0.31 23.35
N GLN A 453 -6.94 0.92 24.48
CA GLN A 453 -8.26 0.64 25.05
C GLN A 453 -9.38 1.09 24.10
N LEU A 454 -9.22 2.20 23.39
CA LEU A 454 -10.18 2.65 22.40
C LEU A 454 -10.30 1.64 21.23
N CYS A 455 -9.18 1.13 20.71
CA CYS A 455 -9.21 0.07 19.70
C CYS A 455 -9.99 -1.15 20.18
N HIS A 456 -9.79 -1.59 21.45
CA HIS A 456 -10.49 -2.75 22.00
C HIS A 456 -11.98 -2.53 22.27
N GLN A 457 -12.38 -1.31 22.63
CA GLN A 457 -13.80 -0.96 22.76
C GLN A 457 -14.54 -1.11 21.42
N LEU A 458 -13.86 -0.79 20.33
CA LEU A 458 -14.39 -0.82 18.96
C LEU A 458 -14.22 -2.18 18.29
N ASP A 459 -13.13 -2.89 18.61
CA ASP A 459 -12.79 -4.22 18.10
C ASP A 459 -11.96 -5.02 19.11
N PRO A 460 -12.58 -5.90 19.88
CA PRO A 460 -11.89 -6.72 20.86
C PRO A 460 -11.14 -7.93 20.29
N THR A 461 -11.12 -8.10 18.96
CA THR A 461 -10.62 -9.32 18.30
C THR A 461 -9.19 -9.21 17.80
N ARG A 462 -8.65 -8.02 17.71
CA ARG A 462 -7.31 -7.76 17.18
C ARG A 462 -6.39 -7.16 18.22
N PRO A 463 -5.14 -7.65 18.31
CA PRO A 463 -4.13 -7.04 19.17
C PRO A 463 -3.70 -5.67 18.65
N VAL A 464 -3.12 -4.87 19.55
CA VAL A 464 -2.61 -3.53 19.29
C VAL A 464 -1.10 -3.48 19.44
N THR A 465 -0.44 -2.78 18.53
CA THR A 465 1.00 -2.53 18.52
C THR A 465 1.32 -1.05 18.29
N GLN A 466 2.59 -0.71 18.40
CA GLN A 466 3.17 0.59 18.07
C GLN A 466 4.60 0.39 17.57
N GLY A 467 5.02 1.16 16.56
CA GLY A 467 6.41 1.20 16.13
C GLY A 467 7.24 2.08 17.06
N MET A 468 8.20 1.50 17.80
CA MET A 468 9.03 2.20 18.79
C MET A 468 10.50 2.10 18.43
N ASP A 469 11.22 3.22 18.29
CA ASP A 469 12.64 3.24 17.88
C ASP A 469 13.62 3.58 19.02
N HIS A 470 13.10 3.92 20.20
CA HIS A 470 13.87 4.18 21.43
C HIS A 470 13.70 3.03 22.46
N PRO A 471 14.24 1.82 22.17
CA PRO A 471 13.92 0.62 22.95
C PRO A 471 14.28 0.73 24.44
N ASP A 472 15.36 1.43 24.78
CA ASP A 472 15.78 1.58 26.18
C ASP A 472 14.79 2.47 26.95
N ALA A 473 14.25 3.54 26.34
CA ALA A 473 13.27 4.41 26.96
C ALA A 473 11.93 3.67 27.19
N VAL A 474 11.38 3.06 26.13
CA VAL A 474 10.06 2.41 26.17
C VAL A 474 10.01 1.15 27.04
N VAL A 475 11.13 0.46 27.18
CA VAL A 475 11.25 -0.68 28.10
C VAL A 475 11.34 -0.19 29.55
N ASN A 476 12.08 0.90 29.80
CA ASN A 476 12.27 1.40 31.17
C ASN A 476 11.05 2.16 31.70
N ASN A 477 10.30 2.88 30.87
CA ASN A 477 9.09 3.62 31.27
C ASN A 477 7.81 2.77 31.24
N GLY A 478 7.88 1.52 30.76
CA GLY A 478 6.76 0.58 30.72
C GLY A 478 5.85 0.68 29.50
N MET A 479 6.11 1.57 28.54
CA MET A 479 5.29 1.69 27.32
C MET A 479 5.30 0.38 26.53
N ALA A 480 6.48 -0.22 26.31
CA ALA A 480 6.60 -1.50 25.62
C ALA A 480 5.87 -2.65 26.33
N ALA A 481 5.85 -2.64 27.66
CA ALA A 481 5.11 -3.62 28.46
C ALA A 481 3.59 -3.42 28.43
N THR A 482 3.12 -2.21 28.09
CA THR A 482 1.70 -1.87 27.95
C THR A 482 1.13 -2.36 26.63
N MET A 483 1.93 -2.41 25.56
CA MET A 483 1.48 -2.90 24.24
C MET A 483 1.25 -4.41 24.25
N GLU A 484 0.18 -4.88 23.61
CA GLU A 484 -0.05 -6.32 23.45
C GLU A 484 1.00 -6.96 22.57
N ILE A 485 1.44 -6.26 21.53
CA ILE A 485 2.59 -6.65 20.72
C ILE A 485 3.64 -5.55 20.84
N PRO A 486 4.75 -5.78 21.59
CA PRO A 486 5.87 -4.85 21.59
C PRO A 486 6.49 -4.76 20.21
N GLY A 487 6.32 -3.62 19.53
CA GLY A 487 6.85 -3.36 18.19
C GLY A 487 8.11 -2.51 18.27
N PHE A 488 9.21 -2.99 17.68
CA PHE A 488 10.46 -2.23 17.62
C PHE A 488 10.82 -1.89 16.19
N ASN A 489 11.11 -0.61 15.96
CA ASN A 489 11.69 -0.14 14.73
C ASN A 489 13.22 -0.24 14.85
N TYR A 490 13.82 -1.01 13.94
CA TYR A 490 15.27 -1.23 13.92
C TYR A 490 15.83 -1.81 15.24
N ARG A 491 17.12 -1.57 15.55
CA ARG A 491 17.78 -1.96 16.80
C ARG A 491 17.77 -3.46 17.11
N PRO A 492 17.98 -4.37 16.11
CA PRO A 492 17.98 -5.82 16.38
C PRO A 492 19.04 -6.24 17.39
N HIS A 493 20.11 -5.44 17.57
CA HIS A 493 21.14 -5.70 18.57
C HIS A 493 20.64 -5.58 20.01
N LYS A 494 19.48 -4.94 20.26
CA LYS A 494 18.84 -4.80 21.57
C LYS A 494 17.86 -5.92 21.89
N TYR A 495 17.47 -6.75 20.94
CA TYR A 495 16.41 -7.75 21.10
C TYR A 495 16.69 -8.75 22.24
N LEU A 496 17.91 -9.30 22.30
CA LEU A 496 18.33 -10.27 23.33
C LEU A 496 18.36 -9.67 24.76
N GLU A 497 18.53 -8.38 24.88
CA GLU A 497 18.46 -7.65 26.16
C GLU A 497 17.02 -7.34 26.53
N ASN A 498 16.27 -6.77 25.59
CA ASN A 498 14.92 -6.24 25.83
C ASN A 498 13.91 -7.36 26.14
N ILE A 499 14.02 -8.51 25.47
CA ILE A 499 13.10 -9.63 25.70
C ILE A 499 13.04 -10.08 27.18
N LYS A 500 14.14 -9.92 27.91
CA LYS A 500 14.21 -10.28 29.34
C LYS A 500 13.35 -9.40 30.23
N LYS A 501 12.96 -8.21 29.75
CA LYS A 501 12.19 -7.22 30.48
C LYS A 501 10.73 -7.12 29.98
N LEU A 502 10.40 -7.82 28.88
CA LEU A 502 9.07 -7.78 28.27
C LEU A 502 8.19 -8.93 28.84
N PRO A 503 7.07 -8.60 29.52
CA PRO A 503 6.18 -9.62 30.10
C PRO A 503 5.51 -10.49 29.02
N GLN A 504 5.41 -10.02 27.80
CA GLN A 504 4.82 -10.75 26.66
C GLN A 504 5.68 -11.95 26.26
N GLY A 505 7.00 -11.89 26.47
CA GLY A 505 7.94 -12.96 26.09
C GLY A 505 8.12 -13.14 24.59
N PHE A 506 7.74 -12.12 23.78
CA PHE A 506 7.97 -12.00 22.34
C PHE A 506 8.06 -10.53 21.94
N LEU A 507 8.53 -10.26 20.72
CA LEU A 507 8.53 -8.94 20.11
C LEU A 507 8.38 -9.04 18.58
N LEU A 508 8.04 -7.91 17.95
CA LEU A 508 7.88 -7.76 16.51
C LEU A 508 8.83 -6.68 15.99
N GLY A 509 9.53 -6.94 14.90
CA GLY A 509 10.20 -5.92 14.10
C GLY A 509 9.18 -5.13 13.29
N THR A 510 8.66 -4.05 13.86
CA THR A 510 7.64 -3.21 13.18
C THR A 510 8.22 -2.39 12.05
N GLU A 511 9.55 -2.16 12.07
CA GLU A 511 10.29 -1.57 10.97
C GLU A 511 11.74 -2.08 10.98
N SER A 512 12.24 -2.55 9.85
CA SER A 512 13.57 -3.13 9.74
C SER A 512 14.28 -2.71 8.45
N ALA A 513 15.58 -2.87 8.40
CA ALA A 513 16.41 -2.83 7.20
C ALA A 513 16.14 -1.67 6.23
N SER A 514 16.32 -0.39 6.66
CA SER A 514 16.45 0.75 5.73
C SER A 514 17.74 0.65 4.93
N THR A 515 17.86 -0.41 4.13
CA THR A 515 18.92 -0.65 3.18
C THR A 515 18.66 0.18 1.94
N ILE A 516 19.65 0.91 1.44
CA ILE A 516 19.49 1.78 0.29
C ILE A 516 20.11 1.17 -0.96
N SER A 517 19.42 1.28 -2.10
CA SER A 517 19.95 0.87 -3.41
C SER A 517 19.22 1.56 -4.56
N SER A 518 19.93 1.75 -5.66
CA SER A 518 19.38 2.22 -6.93
C SER A 518 19.46 1.10 -7.97
N ARG A 519 18.35 0.80 -8.66
CA ARG A 519 18.28 -0.30 -9.62
C ARG A 519 19.39 -0.24 -10.66
N GLY A 520 20.23 -1.31 -10.73
CA GLY A 520 21.27 -1.49 -11.73
C GLY A 520 22.50 -0.56 -11.57
N VAL A 521 22.65 0.12 -10.44
CA VAL A 521 23.81 0.96 -10.11
C VAL A 521 24.72 0.22 -9.15
N TYR A 522 26.03 0.21 -9.40
CA TYR A 522 26.99 -0.49 -8.56
C TYR A 522 28.18 0.40 -8.26
N LYS A 523 28.67 0.36 -7.01
CA LYS A 523 29.79 1.16 -6.53
C LYS A 523 30.95 0.25 -6.12
N PHE A 524 32.15 0.70 -6.37
CA PHE A 524 33.39 -0.01 -6.07
C PHE A 524 34.32 0.85 -5.23
N PRO A 525 35.11 0.27 -4.29
CA PRO A 525 35.09 -1.13 -3.85
C PRO A 525 33.77 -1.48 -3.13
N VAL A 526 33.43 -2.78 -3.13
CA VAL A 526 32.22 -3.27 -2.45
C VAL A 526 32.50 -3.37 -0.95
N GLU A 527 31.94 -2.47 -0.18
CA GLU A 527 32.13 -2.34 1.27
C GLU A 527 30.79 -2.01 1.93
N ARG A 528 30.61 -2.47 3.16
CA ARG A 528 29.47 -2.05 3.97
C ARG A 528 29.63 -0.59 4.38
N LYS A 529 28.65 0.25 4.06
CA LYS A 529 28.66 1.67 4.36
C LYS A 529 27.33 2.17 4.89
N ALA A 530 27.37 2.98 5.93
CA ALA A 530 26.22 3.75 6.39
C ALA A 530 26.27 5.14 5.76
N MET A 531 25.12 5.64 5.30
CA MET A 531 24.91 7.00 4.74
C MET A 531 25.91 7.36 3.63
N ALA A 532 26.26 6.40 2.77
CA ALA A 532 27.16 6.66 1.64
C ALA A 532 26.52 7.63 0.64
N LYS A 533 27.25 8.68 0.27
CA LYS A 533 26.84 9.66 -0.74
C LYS A 533 27.78 9.61 -1.95
N TYR A 534 27.19 9.74 -3.14
CA TYR A 534 27.90 9.75 -4.42
C TYR A 534 27.45 10.93 -5.28
N PRO A 535 28.31 11.45 -6.17
CA PRO A 535 27.98 12.62 -7.00
C PRO A 535 26.77 12.44 -7.93
N ASP A 536 26.41 11.20 -8.25
CA ASP A 536 25.28 10.85 -9.11
C ASP A 536 23.97 10.68 -8.32
N HIS A 537 23.98 10.89 -7.02
CA HIS A 537 22.86 10.73 -6.09
C HIS A 537 22.24 9.32 -6.16
N GLN A 538 23.06 8.29 -6.37
CA GLN A 538 22.62 6.90 -6.42
C GLN A 538 23.29 6.09 -5.31
N ALA A 539 22.71 4.92 -4.97
CA ALA A 539 23.25 3.97 -4.01
C ALA A 539 23.56 2.62 -4.69
N SER A 540 24.47 1.83 -4.09
CA SER A 540 24.93 0.58 -4.68
C SER A 540 23.88 -0.54 -4.60
N SER A 541 23.59 -1.18 -5.72
CA SER A 541 22.72 -2.35 -5.82
C SER A 541 23.34 -3.66 -5.33
N TYR A 542 24.56 -3.62 -4.80
CA TYR A 542 25.14 -4.75 -4.06
C TYR A 542 24.46 -5.02 -2.71
N ASP A 543 23.52 -4.14 -2.29
CA ASP A 543 22.80 -4.22 -1.03
C ASP A 543 23.73 -4.31 0.18
N VAL A 544 24.71 -3.41 0.22
CA VAL A 544 25.71 -3.27 1.29
C VAL A 544 25.72 -1.88 1.92
N GLU A 545 24.79 -1.01 1.49
CA GLU A 545 24.64 0.35 1.99
C GLU A 545 23.31 0.48 2.75
N HIS A 546 23.32 1.22 3.87
CA HIS A 546 22.16 1.41 4.74
C HIS A 546 22.17 2.79 5.40
N CYS A 547 21.06 3.17 5.99
CA CYS A 547 20.96 4.39 6.81
C CYS A 547 21.66 4.24 8.16
N SER A 548 21.99 5.37 8.81
CA SER A 548 22.71 5.40 10.10
C SER A 548 21.95 4.70 11.23
N TRP A 549 20.64 4.79 11.22
CA TRP A 549 19.75 4.16 12.20
C TRP A 549 19.44 2.69 11.92
N SER A 550 19.93 2.14 10.82
CA SER A 550 19.52 0.86 10.27
C SER A 550 20.70 -0.09 10.00
N ASN A 551 20.42 -1.14 9.26
CA ASN A 551 21.32 -2.28 9.01
C ASN A 551 20.99 -2.95 7.67
N LEU A 552 21.71 -4.03 7.34
CA LEU A 552 21.44 -4.86 6.18
C LEU A 552 20.37 -5.92 6.51
N PRO A 553 19.62 -6.45 5.51
CA PRO A 553 18.53 -7.41 5.75
C PRO A 553 18.94 -8.62 6.61
N GLU A 554 20.12 -9.15 6.41
CA GLU A 554 20.58 -10.34 7.13
C GLU A 554 20.86 -10.08 8.61
N ASP A 555 21.03 -8.83 9.02
CA ASP A 555 21.18 -8.47 10.43
C ASP A 555 19.86 -8.62 11.19
N ASP A 556 18.72 -8.43 10.49
CA ASP A 556 17.39 -8.68 11.01
C ASP A 556 17.03 -10.16 10.88
N TRP A 557 17.25 -10.77 9.70
CA TRP A 557 16.89 -12.17 9.45
C TRP A 557 17.51 -13.14 10.43
N ILE A 558 18.77 -12.92 10.83
CA ILE A 558 19.43 -13.81 11.78
C ILE A 558 18.74 -13.82 13.14
N GLN A 559 18.10 -12.69 13.53
CA GLN A 559 17.27 -12.63 14.73
C GLN A 559 15.97 -13.43 14.53
N HIS A 560 15.32 -13.20 13.40
CA HIS A 560 14.05 -13.85 13.10
C HIS A 560 14.18 -15.37 12.90
N ASP A 561 15.30 -15.83 12.34
CA ASP A 561 15.55 -17.25 12.11
C ASP A 561 15.97 -17.98 13.39
N ASP A 562 16.85 -17.37 14.19
CA ASP A 562 17.45 -18.03 15.35
C ASP A 562 16.64 -17.88 16.65
N LEU A 563 15.77 -16.84 16.74
CA LEU A 563 15.02 -16.53 17.95
C LEU A 563 13.54 -16.87 17.78
N PRO A 564 13.02 -17.92 18.40
CA PRO A 564 11.64 -18.38 18.19
C PRO A 564 10.59 -17.36 18.66
N TRP A 565 10.91 -16.52 19.63
CA TRP A 565 10.04 -15.48 20.17
C TRP A 565 10.04 -14.18 19.32
N CYS A 566 10.85 -14.11 18.28
CA CYS A 566 10.81 -13.01 17.32
C CYS A 566 9.70 -13.28 16.30
N MET A 567 8.69 -12.42 16.26
CA MET A 567 7.47 -12.62 15.47
C MET A 567 7.64 -12.38 13.97
N GLY A 568 8.80 -11.93 13.53
CA GLY A 568 9.06 -11.50 12.14
C GLY A 568 9.26 -10.00 12.03
N GLU A 569 9.16 -9.49 10.82
CA GLU A 569 9.54 -8.13 10.48
C GLU A 569 8.61 -7.45 9.49
N PHE A 570 8.70 -6.11 9.44
CA PHE A 570 8.17 -5.27 8.37
C PHE A 570 9.31 -4.40 7.81
N VAL A 571 9.73 -4.70 6.59
CA VAL A 571 10.92 -4.08 5.98
C VAL A 571 10.62 -2.66 5.49
N TRP A 572 11.51 -1.73 5.73
CA TRP A 572 11.47 -0.38 5.16
C TRP A 572 12.25 -0.32 3.84
N THR A 573 11.64 -0.33 2.58
CA THR A 573 10.21 -0.48 2.29
C THR A 573 10.00 -1.49 1.15
N GLY A 574 8.75 -1.83 0.84
CA GLY A 574 8.43 -2.69 -0.31
C GLY A 574 8.78 -2.03 -1.64
N PHE A 575 8.31 -0.80 -1.86
CA PHE A 575 8.55 -0.01 -3.06
C PHE A 575 9.28 1.29 -2.73
N ASP A 576 10.07 1.79 -3.68
CA ASP A 576 10.45 3.19 -3.63
C ASP A 576 9.22 4.07 -3.75
N TYR A 577 9.22 5.17 -3.06
CA TYR A 577 8.13 6.13 -2.98
C TYR A 577 8.66 7.56 -3.15
N LEU A 578 7.78 8.48 -3.45
CA LEU A 578 8.12 9.90 -3.48
C LEU A 578 8.36 10.40 -2.05
N GLY A 579 9.46 11.11 -1.84
CA GLY A 579 9.92 11.60 -0.56
C GLY A 579 11.04 10.81 0.07
N GLU A 580 11.53 11.30 1.18
CA GLU A 580 12.60 10.72 2.02
C GLU A 580 13.80 10.19 1.22
N PRO A 581 14.46 11.00 0.37
CA PRO A 581 15.55 10.55 -0.50
C PRO A 581 16.86 10.33 0.26
N SER A 582 16.82 9.70 1.44
CA SER A 582 18.03 9.44 2.24
C SER A 582 19.06 8.62 1.46
N PRO A 583 20.34 9.01 1.50
CA PRO A 583 20.95 10.06 2.31
C PRO A 583 20.98 11.47 1.68
N TYR A 584 20.25 11.70 0.60
CA TYR A 584 20.37 12.87 -0.28
C TYR A 584 19.37 14.00 -0.02
N TYR A 585 18.66 14.01 1.12
CA TYR A 585 17.65 15.05 1.39
C TYR A 585 18.19 16.47 1.61
N THR A 586 19.51 16.65 1.65
CA THR A 586 20.17 17.97 1.59
C THR A 586 20.74 18.27 0.20
N ASP A 587 20.59 17.35 -0.75
CA ASP A 587 21.19 17.42 -2.08
C ASP A 587 20.06 17.45 -3.14
N TRP A 588 20.23 18.23 -4.19
CA TRP A 588 19.26 18.34 -5.28
C TRP A 588 19.89 18.01 -6.63
N PRO A 589 19.22 17.31 -7.57
CA PRO A 589 17.87 16.73 -7.42
C PRO A 589 17.87 15.39 -6.68
N SER A 590 16.92 15.23 -5.78
CA SER A 590 16.65 13.98 -5.06
C SER A 590 15.22 14.04 -4.54
N HIS A 591 14.30 13.24 -5.06
CA HIS A 591 12.89 13.37 -4.73
C HIS A 591 12.15 12.06 -4.47
N ALA A 592 12.81 10.94 -4.64
CA ALA A 592 12.24 9.63 -4.30
C ALA A 592 13.19 8.87 -3.37
N SER A 593 12.64 7.95 -2.60
CA SER A 593 13.39 7.10 -1.69
C SER A 593 14.28 6.11 -2.45
N LEU A 594 15.28 5.58 -1.74
CA LEU A 594 16.16 4.51 -2.20
C LEU A 594 15.92 3.21 -1.41
N PHE A 595 14.95 3.20 -0.50
CA PHE A 595 14.67 2.09 0.43
C PHE A 595 13.98 0.90 -0.21
N GLY A 596 13.21 1.13 -1.27
CA GLY A 596 12.37 0.11 -1.89
C GLY A 596 13.15 -1.14 -2.28
N ILE A 597 12.58 -2.30 -1.99
CA ILE A 597 12.99 -3.59 -2.56
C ILE A 597 12.72 -3.60 -4.08
N ILE A 598 11.71 -2.86 -4.48
CA ILE A 598 11.25 -2.66 -5.85
C ILE A 598 11.32 -1.16 -6.13
N ASP A 599 11.71 -0.75 -7.34
CA ASP A 599 11.79 0.67 -7.69
C ASP A 599 10.40 1.31 -7.84
N MET A 600 10.36 2.64 -7.97
CA MET A 600 9.11 3.41 -8.10
C MET A 600 8.28 3.02 -9.35
N GLY A 601 8.90 2.43 -10.38
CA GLY A 601 8.23 1.90 -11.57
C GLY A 601 7.67 0.50 -11.40
N GLY A 602 7.89 -0.11 -10.23
CA GLY A 602 7.52 -1.48 -9.95
C GLY A 602 8.42 -2.50 -10.66
N ILE A 603 9.66 -2.12 -10.97
CA ILE A 603 10.69 -3.01 -11.50
C ILE A 603 11.54 -3.51 -10.32
N PRO A 604 11.72 -4.84 -10.16
CA PRO A 604 12.53 -5.40 -9.09
C PRO A 604 13.97 -4.87 -9.11
N LYS A 605 14.48 -4.46 -7.92
CA LYS A 605 15.91 -4.27 -7.70
C LYS A 605 16.59 -5.61 -7.39
N ASP A 606 17.92 -5.67 -7.32
CA ASP A 606 18.60 -6.94 -6.99
C ASP A 606 18.15 -7.49 -5.64
N ARG A 607 17.90 -6.62 -4.66
CA ARG A 607 17.42 -6.98 -3.34
C ARG A 607 16.07 -7.72 -3.34
N TYR A 608 15.22 -7.53 -4.34
CA TYR A 608 13.99 -8.31 -4.51
C TYR A 608 14.30 -9.82 -4.58
N TYR A 609 15.31 -10.20 -5.32
CA TYR A 609 15.72 -11.60 -5.46
C TYR A 609 16.40 -12.13 -4.20
N LEU A 610 17.04 -11.25 -3.41
CA LEU A 610 17.56 -11.62 -2.10
C LEU A 610 16.42 -12.01 -1.16
N TYR A 611 15.39 -11.15 -1.02
CA TYR A 611 14.19 -11.44 -0.23
C TYR A 611 13.45 -12.66 -0.76
N ARG A 612 13.25 -12.75 -2.07
CA ARG A 612 12.58 -13.89 -2.70
C ARG A 612 13.28 -15.22 -2.43
N SER A 613 14.59 -15.25 -2.46
CA SER A 613 15.39 -16.46 -2.18
C SER A 613 15.25 -16.93 -0.72
N HIS A 614 14.99 -16.00 0.20
CA HIS A 614 14.82 -16.28 1.63
C HIS A 614 13.35 -16.54 2.01
N TRP A 615 12.42 -15.72 1.51
CA TRP A 615 11.02 -15.77 1.92
C TRP A 615 10.17 -16.76 1.11
N ASN A 616 10.40 -16.86 -0.22
CA ASN A 616 9.66 -17.79 -1.07
C ASN A 616 10.47 -19.08 -1.31
N LYS A 617 10.20 -20.10 -0.49
CA LYS A 617 10.89 -21.39 -0.62
C LYS A 617 10.32 -22.30 -1.70
N GLN A 618 9.17 -21.95 -2.30
CA GLN A 618 8.50 -22.76 -3.31
C GLN A 618 8.95 -22.41 -4.72
N ALA A 619 9.28 -21.14 -4.96
CA ALA A 619 9.73 -20.65 -6.25
C ALA A 619 11.26 -20.69 -6.38
N GLU A 620 11.74 -21.20 -7.51
CA GLU A 620 13.17 -21.14 -7.84
C GLU A 620 13.63 -19.69 -7.92
N THR A 621 14.74 -19.39 -7.23
CA THR A 621 15.46 -18.12 -7.34
C THR A 621 16.92 -18.40 -7.62
N LEU A 622 17.44 -17.87 -8.74
CA LEU A 622 18.85 -17.87 -9.09
C LEU A 622 19.16 -16.55 -9.81
N HIS A 623 19.64 -15.57 -9.07
CA HIS A 623 19.89 -14.21 -9.55
C HIS A 623 21.37 -13.85 -9.42
N ILE A 624 21.93 -13.27 -10.48
CA ILE A 624 23.34 -12.91 -10.58
C ILE A 624 23.44 -11.38 -10.56
N LEU A 625 24.33 -10.83 -9.75
CA LEU A 625 24.71 -9.41 -9.77
C LEU A 625 26.23 -9.26 -9.61
N PRO A 626 26.80 -8.16 -10.11
CA PRO A 626 26.22 -7.05 -10.86
C PRO A 626 25.94 -7.44 -12.33
N HIS A 627 25.35 -6.53 -13.11
CA HIS A 627 25.39 -6.64 -14.57
C HIS A 627 26.83 -6.74 -15.07
N TRP A 628 27.03 -7.31 -16.28
CA TRP A 628 28.40 -7.60 -16.73
C TRP A 628 28.85 -6.68 -17.88
N ASN A 629 28.63 -5.35 -17.73
CA ASN A 629 29.05 -4.31 -18.67
C ASN A 629 29.92 -3.27 -17.95
N TRP A 630 31.24 -3.51 -17.88
CA TRP A 630 32.22 -2.68 -17.16
C TRP A 630 33.37 -2.30 -18.05
N ALA A 631 33.13 -1.84 -19.28
CA ALA A 631 34.18 -1.40 -20.20
C ALA A 631 35.13 -0.39 -19.53
N GLY A 632 36.44 -0.63 -19.64
CA GLY A 632 37.50 0.14 -18.98
C GLY A 632 37.87 -0.33 -17.58
N ARG A 633 37.23 -1.41 -17.10
CA ARG A 633 37.60 -2.05 -15.81
C ARG A 633 38.18 -3.47 -15.99
N GLU A 634 38.60 -3.82 -17.20
CA GLU A 634 39.15 -5.15 -17.51
C GLU A 634 40.33 -5.48 -16.56
N GLY A 635 40.21 -6.64 -15.90
CA GLY A 635 41.20 -7.12 -14.90
C GLY A 635 41.05 -6.51 -13.50
N GLU A 636 40.16 -5.52 -13.30
CA GLU A 636 39.86 -4.98 -11.98
C GLU A 636 38.96 -5.93 -11.18
N THR A 637 39.08 -5.82 -9.84
CA THR A 637 38.21 -6.59 -8.94
C THR A 637 36.76 -6.13 -9.05
N THR A 638 35.90 -7.08 -9.46
CA THR A 638 34.47 -6.87 -9.62
C THR A 638 33.76 -8.06 -8.95
N PRO A 639 33.42 -7.95 -7.66
CA PRO A 639 32.74 -9.03 -6.94
C PRO A 639 31.45 -9.47 -7.64
N VAL A 640 31.16 -10.77 -7.59
CA VAL A 640 29.91 -11.34 -8.08
C VAL A 640 29.15 -11.94 -6.91
N PHE A 641 27.90 -11.52 -6.74
CA PHE A 641 27.01 -12.11 -5.75
C PHE A 641 25.92 -12.89 -6.47
N VAL A 642 25.44 -13.93 -5.81
CA VAL A 642 24.30 -14.74 -6.29
C VAL A 642 23.28 -14.90 -5.18
N TYR A 643 22.05 -14.46 -5.48
CA TYR A 643 20.92 -14.62 -4.60
C TYR A 643 20.10 -15.83 -5.03
N THR A 644 20.06 -16.83 -4.18
CA THR A 644 19.44 -18.12 -4.51
C THR A 644 18.91 -18.82 -3.27
N ASN A 645 17.87 -19.63 -3.43
CA ASN A 645 17.40 -20.55 -2.39
C ASN A 645 18.20 -21.88 -2.33
N TYR A 646 19.13 -22.10 -3.26
CA TYR A 646 20.03 -23.27 -3.22
C TYR A 646 21.19 -23.05 -2.23
N PRO A 647 21.73 -24.12 -1.62
CA PRO A 647 22.79 -24.02 -0.61
C PRO A 647 24.14 -23.61 -1.19
N LYS A 648 24.45 -23.97 -2.43
CA LYS A 648 25.75 -23.72 -3.05
C LYS A 648 25.66 -23.56 -4.55
N ALA A 649 26.65 -22.87 -5.13
CA ALA A 649 26.80 -22.74 -6.59
C ALA A 649 28.27 -22.60 -7.00
N GLU A 650 28.54 -22.87 -8.27
CA GLU A 650 29.82 -22.61 -8.94
C GLU A 650 29.63 -21.50 -9.97
N LEU A 651 30.56 -20.53 -9.95
CA LEU A 651 30.59 -19.42 -10.89
C LEU A 651 31.61 -19.68 -11.98
N PHE A 652 31.25 -19.38 -13.21
CA PHE A 652 32.15 -19.41 -14.38
C PHE A 652 32.17 -18.04 -15.07
N ILE A 653 33.38 -17.59 -15.44
CA ILE A 653 33.60 -16.42 -16.30
C ILE A 653 34.26 -16.94 -17.59
N ASN A 654 33.57 -16.74 -18.73
CA ASN A 654 34.02 -17.24 -20.05
C ASN A 654 34.40 -18.73 -20.05
N GLY A 655 33.60 -19.54 -19.33
CA GLY A 655 33.83 -21.00 -19.18
C GLY A 655 34.90 -21.40 -18.16
N LYS A 656 35.61 -20.43 -17.54
CA LYS A 656 36.62 -20.70 -16.50
C LYS A 656 35.98 -20.63 -15.13
N SER A 657 36.06 -21.72 -14.37
CA SER A 657 35.57 -21.77 -12.98
C SER A 657 36.25 -20.75 -12.08
N GLN A 658 35.44 -20.06 -11.28
CA GLN A 658 35.88 -19.17 -10.20
C GLN A 658 35.76 -19.85 -8.81
N GLY A 659 35.50 -21.15 -8.81
CA GLY A 659 35.30 -21.97 -7.63
C GLY A 659 33.85 -22.05 -7.17
N MET A 660 33.60 -23.02 -6.30
CA MET A 660 32.33 -23.23 -5.63
C MET A 660 32.25 -22.43 -4.35
N VAL A 661 31.09 -21.81 -4.10
CA VAL A 661 30.76 -21.13 -2.83
C VAL A 661 29.52 -21.79 -2.24
N GLU A 662 29.54 -21.97 -0.93
CA GLU A 662 28.42 -22.52 -0.14
C GLU A 662 28.00 -21.54 0.94
N LYS A 663 26.72 -21.54 1.27
CA LYS A 663 26.16 -20.72 2.36
C LYS A 663 26.68 -21.21 3.71
N ASP A 664 27.15 -20.29 4.55
CA ASP A 664 27.69 -20.62 5.86
C ASP A 664 26.56 -20.73 6.91
N THR A 665 26.00 -21.91 7.05
CA THR A 665 24.93 -22.20 8.03
C THR A 665 25.40 -22.27 9.48
N THR A 666 26.73 -22.18 9.74
CA THR A 666 27.29 -22.16 11.11
C THR A 666 27.22 -20.78 11.77
N VAL A 667 26.93 -19.75 10.97
CA VAL A 667 26.75 -18.37 11.44
C VAL A 667 25.42 -18.25 12.17
N THR A 668 25.48 -17.74 13.40
CA THR A 668 24.32 -17.53 14.28
C THR A 668 24.29 -16.11 14.83
N VAL A 669 23.17 -15.72 15.43
CA VAL A 669 23.04 -14.43 16.12
C VAL A 669 24.09 -14.24 17.21
N TYR A 670 24.52 -15.33 17.85
CA TYR A 670 25.44 -15.31 19.00
C TYR A 670 26.93 -15.19 18.62
N ASN A 671 27.31 -15.63 17.40
CA ASN A 671 28.69 -15.65 16.96
C ASN A 671 29.03 -14.68 15.81
N SER A 672 28.18 -13.70 15.55
CA SER A 672 28.28 -12.83 14.36
C SER A 672 27.96 -11.34 14.59
N ALA A 673 27.99 -10.89 15.85
CA ALA A 673 27.63 -9.52 16.21
C ALA A 673 28.78 -8.51 16.20
N ASP A 674 30.04 -8.98 16.12
CA ASP A 674 31.22 -8.13 16.24
C ASP A 674 31.55 -7.34 14.96
N ALA A 675 32.40 -6.33 15.11
CA ALA A 675 32.81 -5.44 14.01
C ALA A 675 33.55 -6.18 12.88
N GLU A 676 34.32 -7.25 13.19
CA GLU A 676 34.97 -8.04 12.16
C GLU A 676 33.96 -8.82 11.32
N SER A 677 32.95 -9.38 11.95
CA SER A 677 31.85 -10.08 11.27
C SER A 677 31.11 -9.14 10.30
N GLN A 678 30.89 -7.88 10.69
CA GLN A 678 30.30 -6.88 9.82
C GLN A 678 31.22 -6.55 8.64
N ARG A 679 32.48 -6.32 8.87
CA ARG A 679 33.50 -5.99 7.83
C ARG A 679 33.73 -7.15 6.86
N THR A 680 33.65 -8.39 7.32
CA THR A 680 33.87 -9.62 6.51
C THR A 680 32.59 -10.18 5.88
N PHE A 681 31.45 -9.52 6.04
CA PHE A 681 30.14 -9.99 5.58
C PHE A 681 29.76 -11.38 6.10
N LYS A 682 30.09 -11.70 7.36
CA LYS A 682 29.86 -13.02 7.94
C LYS A 682 28.39 -13.41 7.93
N ARG A 683 27.48 -12.49 8.35
CA ARG A 683 26.02 -12.73 8.31
C ARG A 683 25.50 -12.90 6.91
N GLN A 684 25.99 -12.09 5.97
CA GLN A 684 25.58 -12.13 4.57
C GLN A 684 25.92 -13.48 3.93
N ARG A 685 27.06 -14.11 4.29
CA ARG A 685 27.44 -15.44 3.80
C ARG A 685 26.51 -16.57 4.22
N ARG A 686 25.68 -16.40 5.24
CA ARG A 686 24.60 -17.34 5.58
C ARG A 686 23.48 -17.34 4.55
N TYR A 687 23.27 -16.22 3.85
CA TYR A 687 22.11 -15.98 2.96
C TYR A 687 22.49 -15.79 1.50
N ARG A 688 23.69 -15.27 1.21
CA ARG A 688 24.19 -14.95 -0.13
C ARG A 688 25.40 -15.82 -0.49
N LEU A 689 25.57 -16.11 -1.79
CA LEU A 689 26.80 -16.66 -2.32
C LEU A 689 27.65 -15.51 -2.88
N MET A 690 28.91 -15.38 -2.45
CA MET A 690 29.72 -14.18 -2.68
C MET A 690 31.13 -14.54 -3.17
N TRP A 691 31.46 -14.19 -4.40
CA TRP A 691 32.81 -14.26 -4.99
C TRP A 691 33.42 -12.87 -4.95
N MET A 692 34.23 -12.57 -3.92
CA MET A 692 34.73 -11.22 -3.62
C MET A 692 35.94 -10.80 -4.50
N ASN A 693 36.66 -11.77 -5.11
CA ASN A 693 37.95 -11.52 -5.78
C ASN A 693 37.90 -11.76 -7.29
N THR A 694 36.72 -11.90 -7.86
CA THR A 694 36.55 -12.05 -9.31
C THR A 694 37.11 -10.84 -10.05
N LYS A 695 37.66 -11.10 -11.24
CA LYS A 695 38.16 -10.05 -12.14
C LYS A 695 37.24 -9.87 -13.31
N TYR A 696 36.97 -8.63 -13.68
CA TYR A 696 36.14 -8.36 -14.84
C TYR A 696 36.83 -8.75 -16.15
N GLU A 697 36.20 -9.56 -16.92
CA GLU A 697 36.48 -9.86 -18.32
C GLU A 697 35.13 -9.82 -19.07
N PRO A 698 35.01 -9.04 -20.18
CA PRO A 698 33.77 -9.03 -20.94
C PRO A 698 33.45 -10.42 -21.52
N GLY A 699 32.18 -10.78 -21.59
CA GLY A 699 31.73 -12.09 -22.07
C GLY A 699 30.58 -12.66 -21.26
N THR A 700 30.70 -13.89 -20.81
CA THR A 700 29.62 -14.64 -20.17
C THR A 700 29.92 -14.93 -18.69
N LEU A 701 29.02 -14.53 -17.81
CA LEU A 701 28.88 -15.09 -16.47
C LEU A 701 27.91 -16.27 -16.54
N LYS A 702 28.30 -17.41 -15.98
CA LYS A 702 27.44 -18.58 -15.80
C LYS A 702 27.50 -19.05 -14.37
N VAL A 703 26.34 -19.29 -13.77
CA VAL A 703 26.21 -19.86 -12.44
C VAL A 703 25.48 -21.19 -12.55
N VAL A 704 26.05 -22.22 -11.93
CA VAL A 704 25.46 -23.55 -11.78
C VAL A 704 25.19 -23.75 -10.30
N ALA A 705 23.92 -23.84 -9.93
CA ALA A 705 23.48 -24.06 -8.56
C ALA A 705 23.23 -25.55 -8.31
N TYR A 706 23.51 -25.98 -7.08
CA TYR A 706 23.40 -27.38 -6.67
C TYR A 706 22.46 -27.52 -5.48
N ASP A 707 21.72 -28.62 -5.46
CA ASP A 707 20.91 -29.02 -4.33
C ASP A 707 21.75 -29.55 -3.15
N ALA A 708 21.09 -29.89 -2.04
CA ALA A 708 21.76 -30.44 -0.84
C ALA A 708 22.46 -31.78 -1.11
N GLN A 709 22.07 -32.51 -2.16
CA GLN A 709 22.67 -33.77 -2.57
C GLN A 709 23.83 -33.59 -3.58
N GLY A 710 24.15 -32.34 -3.93
CA GLY A 710 25.22 -32.02 -4.88
C GLY A 710 24.85 -32.21 -6.35
N ARG A 711 23.57 -32.41 -6.69
CA ARG A 711 23.08 -32.46 -8.06
C ARG A 711 22.85 -31.07 -8.61
N VAL A 712 23.08 -30.86 -9.91
CA VAL A 712 22.74 -29.61 -10.59
C VAL A 712 21.24 -29.39 -10.48
N ALA A 713 20.88 -28.27 -9.86
CA ALA A 713 19.49 -27.89 -9.64
C ALA A 713 19.03 -26.79 -10.61
N ALA A 714 19.88 -25.79 -10.86
CA ALA A 714 19.55 -24.70 -11.77
C ALA A 714 20.82 -24.15 -12.45
N THR A 715 20.65 -23.51 -13.59
CA THR A 715 21.73 -22.82 -14.31
C THR A 715 21.23 -21.49 -14.84
N ARG A 716 22.02 -20.43 -14.69
CA ARG A 716 21.74 -19.11 -15.24
C ARG A 716 22.96 -18.52 -15.90
N GLU A 717 22.76 -17.85 -17.04
CA GLU A 717 23.77 -17.11 -17.75
C GLU A 717 23.41 -15.64 -17.86
N MET A 718 24.43 -14.78 -17.86
CA MET A 718 24.37 -13.35 -18.10
C MET A 718 25.49 -12.98 -19.05
N HIS A 719 25.21 -12.12 -20.02
CA HIS A 719 26.19 -11.73 -21.03
C HIS A 719 26.49 -10.24 -20.96
N THR A 720 27.73 -9.86 -21.28
CA THR A 720 28.06 -8.47 -21.58
C THR A 720 27.24 -8.05 -22.79
N ALA A 721 26.32 -7.10 -22.60
CA ALA A 721 25.48 -6.60 -23.69
C ALA A 721 26.31 -5.76 -24.67
N GLY A 722 25.97 -5.87 -25.94
CA GLY A 722 26.50 -5.03 -27.01
C GLY A 722 25.89 -3.62 -27.02
N ALA A 723 26.06 -2.91 -28.13
CA ALA A 723 25.47 -1.57 -28.29
C ALA A 723 23.94 -1.64 -28.31
N PRO A 724 23.24 -0.63 -27.75
CA PRO A 724 21.78 -0.50 -27.84
C PRO A 724 21.29 -0.63 -29.31
N TYR A 725 20.31 -1.50 -29.53
CA TYR A 725 19.81 -1.82 -30.85
C TYR A 725 18.29 -1.70 -31.00
N ALA A 726 17.55 -2.18 -30.02
CA ALA A 726 16.08 -2.24 -30.10
C ALA A 726 15.42 -1.92 -28.76
N ILE A 727 14.13 -1.60 -28.83
CA ILE A 727 13.24 -1.50 -27.67
C ILE A 727 12.48 -2.83 -27.55
N ARG A 728 12.32 -3.34 -26.33
CA ARG A 728 11.45 -4.47 -25.97
C ARG A 728 10.36 -3.98 -25.04
N LEU A 729 9.10 -4.39 -25.30
CA LEU A 729 7.92 -4.06 -24.49
C LEU A 729 7.34 -5.34 -23.90
N GLU A 730 7.11 -5.35 -22.58
CA GLU A 730 6.54 -6.48 -21.85
C GLU A 730 5.45 -5.96 -20.91
N ALA A 731 4.19 -6.35 -21.18
CA ALA A 731 3.06 -5.95 -20.33
C ALA A 731 2.84 -6.96 -19.19
N ASP A 732 2.47 -6.46 -18.02
CA ASP A 732 2.04 -7.31 -16.90
C ASP A 732 0.69 -7.98 -17.18
N ARG A 733 -0.19 -7.31 -17.95
CA ARG A 733 -1.49 -7.84 -18.42
C ARG A 733 -1.80 -7.32 -19.81
N THR A 734 -2.30 -8.21 -20.67
CA THR A 734 -2.67 -7.90 -22.06
C THR A 734 -4.18 -7.86 -22.30
N SER A 735 -4.98 -8.35 -21.34
CA SER A 735 -6.44 -8.33 -21.31
C SER A 735 -6.92 -7.46 -20.15
N LEU A 736 -7.72 -6.45 -20.43
CA LEU A 736 -8.12 -5.39 -19.54
C LEU A 736 -9.64 -5.20 -19.55
N THR A 737 -10.16 -4.57 -18.52
CA THR A 737 -11.56 -4.15 -18.45
C THR A 737 -11.73 -2.77 -19.10
N ALA A 738 -12.76 -2.60 -19.95
CA ALA A 738 -13.06 -1.31 -20.60
C ALA A 738 -13.89 -0.42 -19.68
N ASP A 739 -13.35 -0.04 -18.51
CA ASP A 739 -14.03 0.75 -17.48
C ASP A 739 -13.45 2.17 -17.33
N GLY A 740 -12.43 2.52 -18.14
CA GLY A 740 -11.75 3.80 -18.05
C GLY A 740 -10.74 3.91 -16.88
N LYS A 741 -10.57 2.86 -16.09
CA LYS A 741 -9.75 2.82 -14.87
C LYS A 741 -8.72 1.69 -14.87
N ASP A 742 -8.98 0.60 -15.57
CA ASP A 742 -8.08 -0.53 -15.59
C ASP A 742 -6.75 -0.19 -16.27
N LEU A 743 -5.67 -0.75 -15.75
CA LEU A 743 -4.30 -0.39 -16.12
C LEU A 743 -3.51 -1.61 -16.58
N SER A 744 -2.62 -1.39 -17.54
CA SER A 744 -1.51 -2.28 -17.86
C SER A 744 -0.19 -1.57 -17.61
N PHE A 745 0.73 -2.23 -16.91
CA PHE A 745 2.08 -1.73 -16.66
C PHE A 745 3.03 -2.38 -17.65
N VAL A 746 3.60 -1.56 -18.52
CA VAL A 746 4.49 -2.02 -19.57
C VAL A 746 5.92 -1.74 -19.17
N THR A 747 6.69 -2.80 -18.92
CA THR A 747 8.14 -2.71 -18.77
C THR A 747 8.77 -2.50 -20.14
N VAL A 748 9.59 -1.47 -20.25
CA VAL A 748 10.29 -1.07 -21.47
C VAL A 748 11.76 -1.28 -21.26
N SER A 749 12.41 -2.07 -22.10
CA SER A 749 13.83 -2.37 -22.01
C SER A 749 14.55 -1.97 -23.29
N VAL A 750 15.73 -1.36 -23.17
CA VAL A 750 16.68 -1.16 -24.25
C VAL A 750 17.55 -2.40 -24.34
N VAL A 751 17.57 -3.03 -25.50
CA VAL A 751 18.29 -4.29 -25.71
C VAL A 751 19.27 -4.19 -26.88
N ASP A 752 20.32 -5.03 -26.83
CA ASP A 752 21.26 -5.22 -27.93
C ASP A 752 20.68 -6.12 -29.05
N LYS A 753 21.49 -6.49 -30.03
CA LYS A 753 21.07 -7.36 -31.16
C LYS A 753 20.70 -8.75 -30.72
N ASP A 754 21.28 -9.24 -29.63
CA ASP A 754 21.07 -10.60 -29.11
C ASP A 754 19.93 -10.63 -28.07
N GLY A 755 19.33 -9.47 -27.75
CA GLY A 755 18.20 -9.33 -26.81
C GLY A 755 18.62 -9.14 -25.36
N ASN A 756 19.93 -8.95 -25.07
CA ASN A 756 20.40 -8.63 -23.73
C ASN A 756 20.04 -7.19 -23.37
N ILE A 757 19.62 -6.96 -22.14
CA ILE A 757 19.38 -5.59 -21.62
C ILE A 757 20.69 -4.84 -21.61
N CYS A 758 20.70 -3.63 -22.16
CA CYS A 758 21.84 -2.71 -22.11
C CYS A 758 21.80 -1.92 -20.82
N PRO A 759 22.52 -2.32 -19.75
CA PRO A 759 22.31 -1.79 -18.40
C PRO A 759 22.82 -0.37 -18.21
N LEU A 760 23.52 0.18 -19.18
CA LEU A 760 24.02 1.57 -19.18
C LEU A 760 23.24 2.48 -20.13
N ALA A 761 22.17 1.97 -20.77
CA ALA A 761 21.41 2.76 -21.73
C ALA A 761 20.52 3.78 -21.01
N ASP A 762 20.57 5.02 -21.51
CA ASP A 762 19.80 6.19 -21.06
C ASP A 762 19.00 6.83 -22.22
N ASN A 763 18.71 6.07 -23.26
CA ASN A 763 18.00 6.55 -24.44
C ASN A 763 16.65 7.20 -24.06
N GLU A 764 16.33 8.34 -24.67
CA GLU A 764 15.03 8.97 -24.55
C GLU A 764 13.99 8.17 -25.34
N ILE A 765 13.00 7.64 -24.69
CA ILE A 765 11.94 6.83 -25.27
C ILE A 765 10.65 7.63 -25.33
N LYS A 766 9.99 7.63 -26.50
CA LYS A 766 8.71 8.28 -26.77
C LYS A 766 7.64 7.23 -27.01
N TYR A 767 6.46 7.47 -26.43
CA TYR A 767 5.30 6.61 -26.56
C TYR A 767 4.22 7.22 -27.44
N THR A 768 3.56 6.37 -28.20
CA THR A 768 2.28 6.69 -28.84
C THR A 768 1.30 5.59 -28.51
N VAL A 769 0.16 5.96 -27.94
CA VAL A 769 -0.92 5.04 -27.63
C VAL A 769 -2.14 5.40 -28.45
N SER A 770 -2.78 4.40 -29.06
CA SER A 770 -3.97 4.60 -29.89
C SER A 770 -4.97 3.46 -29.72
N GLY A 771 -6.22 3.71 -30.10
CA GLY A 771 -7.34 2.79 -29.96
C GLY A 771 -8.09 3.00 -28.64
N ALA A 772 -8.44 1.89 -27.96
CA ALA A 772 -9.29 1.90 -26.75
C ALA A 772 -8.54 2.21 -25.45
N GLY A 773 -7.44 2.97 -25.50
CA GLY A 773 -6.66 3.36 -24.32
C GLY A 773 -5.76 4.56 -24.57
N HIS A 774 -5.13 5.04 -23.50
CA HIS A 774 -4.21 6.17 -23.52
C HIS A 774 -3.02 5.97 -22.57
N TYR A 775 -1.94 6.74 -22.77
CA TYR A 775 -0.84 6.82 -21.83
C TYR A 775 -1.29 7.57 -20.58
N LYS A 776 -1.18 6.96 -19.42
CA LYS A 776 -1.57 7.57 -18.13
C LYS A 776 -0.38 8.24 -17.45
N ALA A 777 0.71 7.48 -17.26
CA ALA A 777 1.91 7.94 -16.57
C ALA A 777 3.09 7.00 -16.87
N GLY A 778 4.29 7.34 -16.37
CA GLY A 778 5.45 6.45 -16.41
C GLY A 778 6.59 6.97 -15.55
N THR A 779 7.53 6.08 -15.24
CA THR A 779 8.75 6.42 -14.51
C THR A 779 9.89 5.51 -14.92
N ASN A 780 11.10 6.02 -14.85
CA ASN A 780 12.31 5.22 -15.08
C ASN A 780 12.89 4.62 -13.77
N GLY A 781 12.31 4.95 -12.62
CA GLY A 781 12.79 4.48 -11.32
C GLY A 781 14.05 5.16 -10.81
N ASN A 782 14.53 6.22 -11.48
CA ASN A 782 15.68 7.01 -11.01
C ASN A 782 15.22 7.99 -9.92
N PRO A 783 15.68 7.85 -8.66
CA PRO A 783 15.24 8.71 -7.56
C PRO A 783 15.68 10.18 -7.71
N ALA A 784 16.60 10.47 -8.60
CA ALA A 784 17.10 11.82 -8.88
C ALA A 784 16.52 12.44 -10.19
N SER A 785 15.57 11.76 -10.86
CA SER A 785 14.99 12.28 -12.10
C SER A 785 13.88 13.26 -11.83
N LEU A 786 13.93 14.45 -12.42
CA LEU A 786 12.87 15.46 -12.37
C LEU A 786 12.00 15.47 -13.64
N GLU A 787 12.09 14.42 -14.47
CA GLU A 787 11.27 14.31 -15.66
C GLU A 787 9.79 14.14 -15.27
N SER A 788 8.89 14.76 -16.03
CA SER A 788 7.44 14.68 -15.77
C SER A 788 6.95 13.25 -15.94
N LEU A 789 6.33 12.73 -14.90
CA LEU A 789 5.77 11.38 -14.85
C LEU A 789 4.55 11.19 -15.79
N GLN A 790 3.88 12.28 -16.19
CA GLN A 790 2.68 12.25 -17.04
C GLN A 790 2.98 12.48 -18.54
N ARG A 791 4.21 12.81 -18.91
CA ARG A 791 4.58 12.95 -20.32
C ARG A 791 4.87 11.61 -20.95
N PRO A 792 4.38 11.33 -22.17
CA PRO A 792 4.65 10.07 -22.88
C PRO A 792 6.07 10.06 -23.48
N GLN A 793 7.05 10.48 -22.69
CA GLN A 793 8.45 10.58 -23.08
C GLN A 793 9.31 10.66 -21.83
N MET A 794 10.37 9.85 -21.76
CA MET A 794 11.31 9.82 -20.65
C MET A 794 12.60 9.11 -21.03
N LYS A 795 13.72 9.44 -20.40
CA LYS A 795 14.98 8.70 -20.52
C LYS A 795 14.90 7.38 -19.77
N ALA A 796 15.47 6.32 -20.34
CA ALA A 796 15.66 5.06 -19.63
C ALA A 796 16.67 5.25 -18.49
N PHE A 797 16.52 4.49 -17.43
CA PHE A 797 17.48 4.39 -16.32
C PHE A 797 17.91 2.94 -16.16
N SER A 798 19.24 2.72 -16.20
CA SER A 798 19.80 1.37 -16.23
C SER A 798 19.14 0.47 -17.30
N GLY A 799 18.91 1.05 -18.48
CA GLY A 799 18.32 0.38 -19.64
C GLY A 799 16.84 0.09 -19.58
N GLN A 800 16.13 0.50 -18.54
CA GLN A 800 14.72 0.16 -18.36
C GLN A 800 13.88 1.32 -17.82
N MET A 801 12.57 1.23 -18.03
CA MET A 801 11.55 2.10 -17.45
C MET A 801 10.17 1.44 -17.49
N SER A 802 9.19 2.03 -16.82
CA SER A 802 7.80 1.58 -16.81
C SER A 802 6.90 2.63 -17.44
N ALA A 803 5.97 2.18 -18.29
CA ALA A 803 4.87 2.99 -18.82
C ALA A 803 3.54 2.41 -18.36
N ILE A 804 2.60 3.28 -17.97
CA ILE A 804 1.28 2.89 -17.48
C ILE A 804 0.25 3.26 -18.53
N ILE A 805 -0.48 2.27 -19.01
CA ILE A 805 -1.50 2.41 -20.05
C ILE A 805 -2.86 2.20 -19.42
N SER A 806 -3.75 3.19 -19.58
CA SER A 806 -5.13 3.13 -19.08
C SER A 806 -6.09 2.80 -20.20
N THR A 807 -7.16 2.09 -19.87
CA THR A 807 -8.29 1.82 -20.78
C THR A 807 -9.18 3.05 -20.96
N THR A 808 -9.99 3.04 -21.99
CA THR A 808 -11.19 3.87 -22.11
C THR A 808 -12.44 3.05 -21.74
N GLU A 809 -13.61 3.68 -21.68
CA GLU A 809 -14.91 2.98 -21.50
C GLU A 809 -15.38 2.25 -22.77
N GLN A 810 -14.66 2.43 -23.88
CA GLN A 810 -14.97 1.74 -25.12
C GLN A 810 -14.08 0.51 -25.25
N PRO A 811 -14.62 -0.71 -25.35
CA PRO A 811 -13.82 -1.92 -25.55
C PRO A 811 -13.13 -1.89 -26.91
N GLY A 812 -11.97 -2.55 -26.99
CA GLY A 812 -11.22 -2.65 -28.26
C GLY A 812 -9.74 -2.90 -28.08
N THR A 813 -9.02 -2.79 -29.19
CA THR A 813 -7.56 -2.94 -29.20
C THR A 813 -6.88 -1.64 -28.81
N ILE A 814 -5.89 -1.76 -27.91
CA ILE A 814 -4.99 -0.67 -27.53
C ILE A 814 -3.63 -0.96 -28.17
N THR A 815 -3.11 -0.05 -28.98
CA THR A 815 -1.80 -0.17 -29.61
C THR A 815 -0.82 0.77 -28.94
N VAL A 816 0.21 0.21 -28.29
CA VAL A 816 1.31 0.93 -27.66
C VAL A 816 2.53 0.83 -28.53
N LYS A 817 3.05 1.96 -29.01
CA LYS A 817 4.29 2.04 -29.78
C LYS A 817 5.33 2.82 -28.99
N ALA A 818 6.53 2.26 -28.85
CA ALA A 818 7.70 2.93 -28.28
C ALA A 818 8.78 3.14 -29.33
N SER A 819 9.42 4.30 -29.31
CA SER A 819 10.48 4.67 -30.26
C SER A 819 11.56 5.51 -29.60
N ALA A 820 12.79 5.39 -30.05
CA ALA A 820 13.93 6.20 -29.63
C ALA A 820 14.88 6.39 -30.83
N LYS A 821 15.65 7.48 -30.78
CA LYS A 821 16.64 7.78 -31.83
C LYS A 821 17.70 6.67 -31.88
N GLY A 822 17.92 6.12 -33.05
CA GLY A 822 18.95 5.09 -33.27
C GLY A 822 18.53 3.67 -32.85
N LEU A 823 17.33 3.46 -32.32
CA LEU A 823 16.85 2.15 -31.91
C LEU A 823 15.70 1.66 -32.82
N LYS A 824 15.63 0.34 -33.02
CA LYS A 824 14.47 -0.31 -33.62
C LYS A 824 13.27 -0.14 -32.67
N SER A 825 12.19 0.44 -33.18
CA SER A 825 10.97 0.66 -32.41
C SER A 825 10.23 -0.65 -32.14
N ALA A 826 9.43 -0.65 -31.04
CA ALA A 826 8.57 -1.78 -30.67
C ALA A 826 7.10 -1.37 -30.67
N THR A 827 6.23 -2.37 -30.91
CA THR A 827 4.78 -2.21 -30.83
C THR A 827 4.19 -3.36 -30.02
N LEU A 828 3.33 -3.03 -29.06
CA LEU A 828 2.60 -3.98 -28.23
C LEU A 828 1.09 -3.76 -28.42
N LYS A 829 0.32 -4.83 -28.46
CA LYS A 829 -1.14 -4.78 -28.51
C LYS A 829 -1.72 -5.32 -27.22
N LEU A 830 -2.66 -4.57 -26.65
CA LEU A 830 -3.50 -4.95 -25.52
C LEU A 830 -4.95 -4.97 -26.00
N THR A 831 -5.83 -5.65 -25.26
CA THR A 831 -7.26 -5.73 -25.58
C THR A 831 -8.06 -5.36 -24.33
N SER A 832 -9.07 -4.51 -24.48
CA SER A 832 -10.06 -4.23 -23.43
C SER A 832 -11.44 -4.79 -23.84
N HIS A 833 -12.20 -5.31 -22.88
CA HIS A 833 -13.54 -5.89 -23.07
C HIS A 833 -14.55 -5.31 -22.09
#